data_1c9c7c9494b594b66b7485c3c01d674f
#
_entry.id   1c9c7c9494b594b66b7485c3c01d674f
#
_cell.length_a   1.000
_cell.length_b   1.000
_cell.length_c   1.000
_cell.angle_alpha   90.00
_cell.angle_beta   90.00
_cell.angle_gamma   90.00
#
_symmetry.space_group_name_H-M   'P 1'
#
loop_
_entity.id
_entity.type
_entity.pdbx_description
1 polymer ?
#
loop_
_entity_poly.entity_id
_entity_poly.type
_entity_poly.pdbx_seq_one_letter_code
_entity_poly.pdbx_strand_id
1 'polypeptide(L)'
;LSKEELFRRGLILTDEIAVDPILDFNLYRNAIVSIINNSIPKFTIGIFGEWGIGKTTLINSVDTALQTDENLIRVRFEGWRYIQEQLPLVSLLKNIAYALPDEKQFGVLKLKLVTSSINFLKNTPEILTSVISKFASEEDEISQEMFDSFKKELNSKIQLIAELDKDTVYFDGFDEIKNEIKNLRLVNPSFRIIVFVDDLDKCSPKKVHEILEIIRVFQEVEGFIFILGISDDMINKLGEMGTRGKNNGDHYIKNLIQIHISLPKWSNQDIVKLVRDFIKKGMIHDKLKDVVDKNIELISLAIENNPREIKRFLNNFIVGYEIFSGKKSFEAKELIFSGKKSFEAKELLVIQAIHLRWKKFYNILIKSDQSFFKVLDKYLKMDKETRFKNLELYEGKKDDDDMKVWKVLHDFKTDSDLWNFLGQNSDTLRNIRDWNMYRNAIDVTVEPTTLYRKTINYEAVKLLQSGRISEFNNKRTNEFKMLSLSGADLRDADLRDADLRDADLRDADLRDADLRDADLRDADLMGANLSTSDLDSADLMGANLSGADLMGANLSGARLVGTNLSGADLTNVRLWGANLARTRLWGANLRDAHLVGAKLHGTNLGGARLAGANLGGARLAGVDLSGADLNHTELTNSIIINPDYELLTINSSTVFNNATIDDPQF
;
A
#
# COMPACT_ATOMS: atom_id res chain seq x y z
N LEU A 1 -16.03 20.92 11.38
CA LEU A 1 -16.88 20.57 10.24
C LEU A 1 -16.74 19.06 10.01
N SER A 2 -17.88 18.34 9.92
CA SER A 2 -17.87 16.91 9.57
C SER A 2 -17.40 16.73 8.12
N LYS A 3 -16.89 15.52 7.79
CA LYS A 3 -16.50 15.17 6.41
C LYS A 3 -17.65 15.41 5.41
N GLU A 4 -18.90 15.18 5.85
CA GLU A 4 -20.11 15.42 5.07
C GLU A 4 -20.43 16.92 4.86
N GLU A 5 -20.13 17.79 5.82
CA GLU A 5 -20.30 19.24 5.67
C GLU A 5 -19.25 19.84 4.72
N LEU A 6 -18.01 19.34 4.75
CA LEU A 6 -16.96 19.71 3.80
C LEU A 6 -17.32 19.26 2.37
N PHE A 7 -17.96 18.10 2.25
CA PHE A 7 -18.42 17.54 0.97
C PHE A 7 -19.60 18.35 0.38
N ARG A 8 -20.62 18.68 1.20
CA ARG A 8 -21.78 19.47 0.77
C ARG A 8 -21.45 20.90 0.36
N ARG A 9 -20.31 21.44 0.79
CA ARG A 9 -19.83 22.78 0.43
C ARG A 9 -18.88 22.81 -0.77
N GLY A 10 -18.65 21.67 -1.44
CA GLY A 10 -17.73 21.58 -2.58
C GLY A 10 -16.26 21.85 -2.21
N LEU A 11 -15.88 21.59 -0.95
CA LEU A 11 -14.53 21.88 -0.44
C LEU A 11 -13.53 20.75 -0.66
N ILE A 12 -13.98 19.56 -1.11
CA ILE A 12 -13.13 18.41 -1.35
C ILE A 12 -13.31 17.94 -2.79
N LEU A 13 -12.20 17.84 -3.53
CA LEU A 13 -12.15 17.25 -4.85
C LEU A 13 -12.26 15.72 -4.71
N THR A 14 -13.37 15.16 -5.16
CA THR A 14 -13.58 13.71 -5.11
C THR A 14 -12.75 12.97 -6.13
N ASP A 15 -12.39 11.73 -5.82
CA ASP A 15 -11.80 10.80 -6.78
C ASP A 15 -12.85 10.25 -7.77
N GLU A 16 -14.03 10.88 -7.84
CA GLU A 16 -15.05 10.53 -8.81
C GLU A 16 -14.50 10.62 -10.24
N ILE A 17 -14.91 9.64 -11.01
CA ILE A 17 -14.50 9.48 -12.40
C ILE A 17 -15.01 10.69 -13.17
N ALA A 18 -14.12 11.39 -13.85
CA ALA A 18 -14.50 12.54 -14.67
C ALA A 18 -15.47 12.08 -15.78
N VAL A 19 -16.67 12.64 -15.80
CA VAL A 19 -17.67 12.37 -16.84
C VAL A 19 -17.19 12.93 -18.19
N ASP A 20 -16.47 14.06 -18.17
CA ASP A 20 -15.80 14.66 -19.32
C ASP A 20 -14.27 14.68 -19.11
N PRO A 21 -13.54 13.77 -19.72
CA PRO A 21 -12.08 13.73 -19.61
C PRO A 21 -11.45 14.92 -20.37
N ILE A 22 -10.53 15.61 -19.69
CA ILE A 22 -9.84 16.82 -20.17
C ILE A 22 -8.78 16.49 -21.24
N LEU A 23 -8.24 15.26 -21.21
CA LEU A 23 -7.39 14.71 -22.27
C LEU A 23 -8.25 14.28 -23.46
N ASP A 24 -7.66 14.20 -24.66
CA ASP A 24 -8.30 13.69 -25.88
C ASP A 24 -8.69 12.19 -25.78
N PHE A 25 -9.19 11.79 -24.60
CA PHE A 25 -9.75 10.44 -24.38
C PHE A 25 -10.86 10.09 -25.36
N ASN A 26 -11.52 11.09 -25.92
CA ASN A 26 -12.50 10.92 -26.98
C ASN A 26 -11.93 10.20 -28.21
N LEU A 27 -10.67 10.45 -28.56
CA LEU A 27 -10.00 9.74 -29.65
C LEU A 27 -9.82 8.27 -29.30
N TYR A 28 -9.30 7.97 -28.12
CA TYR A 28 -9.11 6.60 -27.64
C TYR A 28 -10.44 5.87 -27.47
N ARG A 29 -11.43 6.52 -26.83
CA ARG A 29 -12.79 5.98 -26.69
C ARG A 29 -13.40 5.63 -28.05
N ASN A 30 -13.39 6.57 -29.00
CA ASN A 30 -14.01 6.36 -30.32
C ASN A 30 -13.28 5.25 -31.09
N ALA A 31 -11.96 5.17 -30.99
CA ALA A 31 -11.19 4.09 -31.60
C ALA A 31 -11.56 2.72 -30.97
N ILE A 32 -11.63 2.62 -29.65
CA ILE A 32 -12.03 1.39 -28.96
C ILE A 32 -13.46 0.98 -29.35
N VAL A 33 -14.41 1.91 -29.31
CA VAL A 33 -15.81 1.66 -29.69
C VAL A 33 -15.90 1.22 -31.15
N SER A 34 -15.17 1.86 -32.07
CA SER A 34 -15.10 1.46 -33.46
C SER A 34 -14.54 0.04 -33.64
N ILE A 35 -13.48 -0.31 -32.93
CA ILE A 35 -12.90 -1.67 -32.95
C ILE A 35 -13.92 -2.69 -32.44
N ILE A 36 -14.58 -2.41 -31.30
CA ILE A 36 -15.60 -3.28 -30.73
C ILE A 36 -16.72 -3.53 -31.72
N ASN A 37 -17.21 -2.50 -32.41
CA ASN A 37 -18.36 -2.61 -33.29
C ASN A 37 -18.04 -3.27 -34.63
N ASN A 38 -16.82 -3.14 -35.13
CA ASN A 38 -16.45 -3.56 -36.48
C ASN A 38 -15.56 -4.81 -36.54
N SER A 39 -15.20 -5.40 -35.40
CA SER A 39 -14.33 -6.59 -35.36
C SER A 39 -15.09 -7.85 -34.96
N ILE A 40 -14.55 -9.01 -35.29
CA ILE A 40 -15.03 -10.29 -34.77
C ILE A 40 -14.74 -10.29 -33.24
N PRO A 41 -15.76 -10.51 -32.39
CA PRO A 41 -15.59 -10.41 -30.94
C PRO A 41 -14.85 -11.64 -30.36
N LYS A 42 -13.54 -11.64 -30.49
CA LYS A 42 -12.62 -12.66 -29.98
C LYS A 42 -11.25 -12.02 -29.71
N PHE A 43 -11.19 -11.03 -28.83
CA PHE A 43 -9.94 -10.32 -28.55
C PHE A 43 -9.95 -9.64 -27.17
N THR A 44 -8.76 -9.26 -26.72
CA THR A 44 -8.53 -8.51 -25.50
C THR A 44 -7.86 -7.18 -25.82
N ILE A 45 -8.39 -6.10 -25.26
CA ILE A 45 -7.80 -4.75 -25.29
C ILE A 45 -7.15 -4.49 -23.93
N GLY A 46 -5.87 -4.19 -23.91
CA GLY A 46 -5.17 -3.71 -22.72
C GLY A 46 -5.01 -2.19 -22.74
N ILE A 47 -5.45 -1.54 -21.68
CA ILE A 47 -5.26 -0.11 -21.44
C ILE A 47 -4.15 0.02 -20.40
N PHE A 48 -2.99 0.53 -20.84
CA PHE A 48 -1.75 0.62 -20.05
C PHE A 48 -1.48 2.05 -19.60
N GLY A 49 -0.78 2.16 -18.50
CA GLY A 49 -0.29 3.43 -17.97
C GLY A 49 -0.12 3.42 -16.47
N GLU A 50 0.57 4.40 -15.96
CA GLU A 50 0.85 4.56 -14.53
C GLU A 50 -0.44 4.63 -13.69
N TRP A 51 -0.31 4.41 -12.40
CA TRP A 51 -1.45 4.51 -11.48
C TRP A 51 -1.96 5.95 -11.39
N GLY A 52 -3.28 6.17 -11.52
CA GLY A 52 -3.90 7.51 -11.47
C GLY A 52 -3.95 8.27 -12.80
N ILE A 53 -3.40 7.74 -13.90
CA ILE A 53 -3.34 8.42 -15.20
C ILE A 53 -4.68 8.55 -15.92
N GLY A 54 -5.70 7.77 -15.52
CA GLY A 54 -7.05 7.83 -16.11
C GLY A 54 -7.52 6.55 -16.79
N LYS A 55 -6.91 5.39 -16.55
CA LYS A 55 -7.35 4.07 -17.10
C LYS A 55 -8.83 3.83 -16.85
N THR A 56 -9.24 3.89 -15.57
CA THR A 56 -10.65 3.74 -15.15
C THR A 56 -11.57 4.75 -15.84
N THR A 57 -11.12 5.99 -16.01
CA THR A 57 -11.88 7.04 -16.70
C THR A 57 -12.14 6.67 -18.18
N LEU A 58 -11.12 6.15 -18.88
CA LEU A 58 -11.27 5.70 -20.25
C LEU A 58 -12.19 4.49 -20.34
N ILE A 59 -12.02 3.49 -19.47
CA ILE A 59 -12.89 2.29 -19.40
C ILE A 59 -14.35 2.72 -19.22
N ASN A 60 -14.64 3.62 -18.29
CA ASN A 60 -16.00 4.10 -18.04
C ASN A 60 -16.56 4.91 -19.20
N SER A 61 -15.72 5.71 -19.86
CA SER A 61 -16.12 6.46 -21.05
C SER A 61 -16.49 5.54 -22.21
N VAL A 62 -15.77 4.43 -22.38
CA VAL A 62 -16.10 3.37 -23.38
C VAL A 62 -17.39 2.66 -22.98
N ASP A 63 -17.55 2.24 -21.73
CA ASP A 63 -18.76 1.58 -21.23
C ASP A 63 -20.01 2.47 -21.42
N THR A 64 -19.90 3.77 -21.08
CA THR A 64 -20.98 4.73 -21.29
C THR A 64 -21.33 4.89 -22.79
N ALA A 65 -20.32 4.94 -23.67
CA ALA A 65 -20.55 5.07 -25.10
C ALA A 65 -21.23 3.85 -25.74
N LEU A 66 -21.10 2.68 -25.09
CA LEU A 66 -21.71 1.41 -25.52
C LEU A 66 -23.07 1.14 -24.87
N GLN A 67 -23.56 2.05 -24.00
CA GLN A 67 -24.77 1.82 -23.20
C GLN A 67 -26.05 1.66 -24.02
N THR A 68 -26.11 2.24 -25.21
CA THR A 68 -27.31 2.26 -26.06
C THR A 68 -27.41 1.08 -27.01
N ASP A 69 -26.41 0.19 -27.06
CA ASP A 69 -26.42 -0.98 -27.94
C ASP A 69 -26.98 -2.20 -27.18
N GLU A 70 -28.22 -2.57 -27.50
CA GLU A 70 -28.95 -3.69 -26.89
C GLU A 70 -28.34 -5.07 -27.21
N ASN A 71 -27.49 -5.18 -28.23
CA ASN A 71 -26.80 -6.42 -28.58
C ASN A 71 -25.54 -6.68 -27.74
N LEU A 72 -25.16 -5.72 -26.90
CA LEU A 72 -23.95 -5.79 -26.07
C LEU A 72 -24.29 -6.08 -24.61
N ILE A 73 -23.85 -7.22 -24.14
CA ILE A 73 -23.88 -7.54 -22.71
C ILE A 73 -22.61 -6.96 -22.08
N ARG A 74 -22.79 -6.01 -21.17
CA ARG A 74 -21.70 -5.28 -20.52
C ARG A 74 -21.51 -5.80 -19.09
N VAL A 75 -20.34 -6.33 -18.78
CA VAL A 75 -20.01 -6.94 -17.49
C VAL A 75 -18.85 -6.19 -16.86
N ARG A 76 -19.01 -5.74 -15.63
CA ARG A 76 -17.91 -5.17 -14.84
C ARG A 76 -17.34 -6.22 -13.89
N PHE A 77 -16.04 -6.36 -13.95
CA PHE A 77 -15.30 -7.26 -13.08
C PHE A 77 -14.17 -6.49 -12.38
N GLU A 78 -14.36 -6.19 -11.11
CA GLU A 78 -13.36 -5.54 -10.27
C GLU A 78 -12.61 -6.60 -9.46
N GLY A 79 -11.41 -6.97 -9.90
CA GLY A 79 -10.65 -8.09 -9.33
C GLY A 79 -10.48 -8.03 -7.82
N TRP A 80 -10.32 -6.83 -7.25
CA TRP A 80 -10.11 -6.63 -5.82
C TRP A 80 -11.32 -6.98 -4.93
N ARG A 81 -12.55 -6.90 -5.45
CA ARG A 81 -13.76 -7.28 -4.71
C ARG A 81 -13.78 -8.77 -4.38
N TYR A 82 -13.07 -9.57 -5.19
CA TYR A 82 -13.04 -11.02 -5.10
C TYR A 82 -11.73 -11.57 -4.54
N ILE A 83 -10.92 -10.73 -3.86
CA ILE A 83 -9.63 -11.14 -3.27
C ILE A 83 -9.80 -12.27 -2.26
N GLN A 84 -10.90 -12.27 -1.50
CA GLN A 84 -11.20 -13.30 -0.50
C GLN A 84 -11.87 -14.54 -1.07
N GLU A 85 -12.35 -14.49 -2.32
CA GLU A 85 -12.95 -15.66 -2.97
C GLU A 85 -11.86 -16.61 -3.48
N GLN A 86 -12.05 -17.91 -3.21
CA GLN A 86 -11.08 -18.94 -3.61
C GLN A 86 -10.95 -19.08 -5.13
N LEU A 87 -12.02 -18.78 -5.88
CA LEU A 87 -12.07 -18.96 -7.33
C LEU A 87 -12.65 -17.73 -8.06
N PRO A 88 -11.82 -16.84 -8.63
CA PRO A 88 -12.27 -15.66 -9.40
C PRO A 88 -13.15 -16.03 -10.62
N LEU A 89 -12.97 -17.23 -11.15
CA LEU A 89 -13.79 -17.76 -12.27
C LEU A 89 -15.27 -17.80 -11.91
N VAL A 90 -15.61 -18.29 -10.72
CA VAL A 90 -17.00 -18.37 -10.26
C VAL A 90 -17.65 -16.99 -10.21
N SER A 91 -16.91 -16.00 -9.70
CA SER A 91 -17.38 -14.61 -9.64
C SER A 91 -17.57 -14.00 -11.02
N LEU A 92 -16.68 -14.30 -11.96
CA LEU A 92 -16.81 -13.84 -13.35
C LEU A 92 -18.07 -14.44 -14.01
N LEU A 93 -18.28 -15.76 -13.90
CA LEU A 93 -19.45 -16.43 -14.46
C LEU A 93 -20.75 -15.90 -13.88
N LYS A 94 -20.80 -15.67 -12.57
CA LYS A 94 -21.93 -15.03 -11.91
C LYS A 94 -22.21 -13.62 -12.46
N ASN A 95 -21.19 -12.78 -12.55
CA ASN A 95 -21.36 -11.42 -13.07
C ASN A 95 -21.87 -11.42 -14.51
N ILE A 96 -21.42 -12.36 -15.33
CA ILE A 96 -21.94 -12.53 -16.69
C ILE A 96 -23.42 -12.97 -16.65
N ALA A 97 -23.78 -13.93 -15.81
CA ALA A 97 -25.15 -14.41 -15.69
C ALA A 97 -26.11 -13.30 -15.22
N TYR A 98 -25.70 -12.47 -14.25
CA TYR A 98 -26.49 -11.32 -13.79
C TYR A 98 -26.63 -10.20 -14.81
N ALA A 99 -25.64 -10.01 -15.67
CA ALA A 99 -25.69 -8.98 -16.70
C ALA A 99 -26.56 -9.36 -17.91
N LEU A 100 -26.91 -10.64 -18.08
CA LEU A 100 -27.80 -11.09 -19.14
C LEU A 100 -29.24 -10.65 -18.87
N PRO A 101 -29.99 -10.14 -19.89
CA PRO A 101 -31.41 -9.81 -19.73
C PRO A 101 -32.27 -11.03 -19.39
N ASP A 102 -33.42 -10.79 -18.72
CA ASP A 102 -34.40 -11.86 -18.37
C ASP A 102 -35.28 -12.28 -19.52
N GLU A 103 -34.74 -12.36 -20.70
CA GLU A 103 -35.41 -12.83 -21.91
C GLU A 103 -35.19 -14.32 -22.11
N LYS A 104 -36.22 -15.02 -22.63
CA LYS A 104 -36.19 -16.48 -22.87
C LYS A 104 -34.95 -16.93 -23.67
N GLN A 105 -34.48 -16.12 -24.62
CA GLN A 105 -33.30 -16.46 -25.45
C GLN A 105 -32.02 -16.60 -24.64
N PHE A 106 -31.89 -15.92 -23.48
CA PHE A 106 -30.71 -15.97 -22.61
C PHE A 106 -30.85 -16.98 -21.47
N GLY A 107 -32.03 -17.55 -21.23
CA GLY A 107 -32.30 -18.45 -20.12
C GLY A 107 -31.37 -19.66 -20.06
N VAL A 108 -31.09 -20.28 -21.21
CA VAL A 108 -30.19 -21.43 -21.30
C VAL A 108 -28.74 -21.02 -20.99
N LEU A 109 -28.27 -19.88 -21.48
CA LEU A 109 -26.93 -19.39 -21.21
C LEU A 109 -26.76 -19.03 -19.72
N LYS A 110 -27.77 -18.34 -19.12
CA LYS A 110 -27.79 -18.05 -17.68
C LYS A 110 -27.64 -19.33 -16.87
N LEU A 111 -28.47 -20.34 -17.19
CA LEU A 111 -28.44 -21.62 -16.52
C LEU A 111 -27.07 -22.30 -16.60
N LYS A 112 -26.47 -22.35 -17.79
CA LYS A 112 -25.15 -22.95 -18.01
C LYS A 112 -24.04 -22.22 -17.26
N LEU A 113 -24.06 -20.88 -17.21
CA LEU A 113 -23.10 -20.08 -16.43
C LEU A 113 -23.19 -20.36 -14.95
N VAL A 114 -24.42 -20.45 -14.40
CA VAL A 114 -24.66 -20.76 -12.98
C VAL A 114 -24.26 -22.20 -12.65
N THR A 115 -24.66 -23.18 -13.49
CA THR A 115 -24.31 -24.59 -13.29
C THR A 115 -22.80 -24.81 -13.33
N SER A 116 -22.10 -24.20 -14.28
CA SER A 116 -20.64 -24.26 -14.36
C SER A 116 -19.99 -23.62 -13.14
N SER A 117 -20.51 -22.49 -12.65
CA SER A 117 -20.04 -21.86 -11.40
C SER A 117 -20.12 -22.82 -10.22
N ILE A 118 -21.20 -23.59 -10.10
CA ILE A 118 -21.41 -24.57 -9.04
C ILE A 118 -20.48 -25.77 -9.20
N ASN A 119 -20.26 -26.23 -10.42
CA ASN A 119 -19.36 -27.34 -10.73
C ASN A 119 -17.91 -27.05 -10.28
N PHE A 120 -17.47 -25.80 -10.36
CA PHE A 120 -16.16 -25.37 -9.88
C PHE A 120 -16.04 -25.28 -8.35
N LEU A 121 -17.16 -25.21 -7.61
CA LEU A 121 -17.18 -25.09 -6.14
C LEU A 121 -17.25 -26.45 -5.39
N LYS A 122 -17.09 -27.57 -6.06
CA LYS A 122 -17.27 -28.95 -5.55
C LYS A 122 -16.66 -29.30 -4.18
N ASN A 123 -15.61 -28.59 -3.77
CA ASN A 123 -14.92 -28.89 -2.51
C ASN A 123 -15.42 -28.10 -1.31
N THR A 124 -16.51 -27.33 -1.43
CA THR A 124 -17.05 -26.50 -0.34
C THR A 124 -18.59 -26.56 -0.31
N PRO A 125 -19.17 -27.63 0.28
CA PRO A 125 -20.64 -27.80 0.37
C PRO A 125 -21.38 -26.63 1.02
N GLU A 126 -20.74 -25.93 1.96
CA GLU A 126 -21.30 -24.78 2.68
C GLU A 126 -21.46 -23.55 1.77
N ILE A 127 -20.51 -23.34 0.85
CA ILE A 127 -20.59 -22.26 -0.13
C ILE A 127 -21.67 -22.54 -1.18
N LEU A 128 -21.86 -23.80 -1.53
CA LEU A 128 -22.90 -24.24 -2.45
C LEU A 128 -24.29 -23.86 -1.93
N THR A 129 -24.56 -24.13 -0.66
CA THR A 129 -25.85 -23.81 -0.02
C THR A 129 -26.10 -22.30 0.04
N SER A 130 -25.08 -21.52 0.33
CA SER A 130 -25.17 -20.05 0.38
C SER A 130 -25.36 -19.41 -0.99
N VAL A 131 -24.77 -19.99 -2.04
CA VAL A 131 -24.93 -19.51 -3.42
C VAL A 131 -26.34 -19.83 -3.92
N ILE A 132 -26.85 -21.05 -3.69
CA ILE A 132 -28.20 -21.46 -4.07
C ILE A 132 -29.25 -20.63 -3.31
N SER A 133 -29.05 -20.39 -1.99
CA SER A 133 -30.00 -19.59 -1.20
C SER A 133 -30.03 -18.12 -1.61
N LYS A 134 -28.90 -17.55 -2.02
CA LYS A 134 -28.85 -16.17 -2.56
C LYS A 134 -29.52 -16.04 -3.91
N PHE A 135 -29.33 -17.02 -4.80
CA PHE A 135 -30.06 -17.05 -6.08
C PHE A 135 -31.57 -17.26 -5.89
N ALA A 136 -31.97 -17.99 -4.84
CA ALA A 136 -33.38 -18.23 -4.52
C ALA A 136 -34.07 -17.06 -3.78
N SER A 137 -33.31 -16.16 -3.16
CA SER A 137 -33.86 -15.05 -2.36
C SER A 137 -33.98 -13.71 -3.12
N GLU A 138 -33.40 -13.60 -4.30
CA GLU A 138 -33.46 -12.37 -5.13
C GLU A 138 -34.50 -12.51 -6.28
N GLU A 139 -35.42 -13.46 -6.17
CA GLU A 139 -36.41 -13.76 -7.20
C GLU A 139 -37.71 -12.97 -7.06
N ASP A 140 -38.02 -12.26 -8.15
CA ASP A 140 -39.41 -11.95 -8.44
C ASP A 140 -39.92 -12.46 -9.82
N GLU A 141 -39.11 -13.10 -10.71
CA GLU A 141 -39.59 -13.43 -12.06
C GLU A 141 -39.05 -14.71 -12.74
N ILE A 142 -38.35 -15.63 -12.06
CA ILE A 142 -38.10 -16.96 -12.66
C ILE A 142 -39.31 -17.84 -12.39
N SER A 143 -39.95 -18.41 -13.46
CA SER A 143 -41.11 -19.28 -13.24
C SER A 143 -40.72 -20.48 -12.39
N GLN A 144 -41.57 -20.81 -11.41
CA GLN A 144 -41.39 -21.92 -10.45
C GLN A 144 -41.05 -23.25 -11.18
N GLU A 145 -41.58 -23.45 -12.39
CA GLU A 145 -41.28 -24.61 -13.22
C GLU A 145 -39.83 -24.66 -13.72
N MET A 146 -39.24 -23.51 -14.08
CA MET A 146 -37.85 -23.42 -14.48
C MET A 146 -36.90 -23.66 -13.30
N PHE A 147 -37.26 -23.17 -12.14
CA PHE A 147 -36.50 -23.37 -10.89
C PHE A 147 -36.52 -24.84 -10.44
N ASP A 148 -37.68 -25.52 -10.48
CA ASP A 148 -37.83 -26.91 -10.11
C ASP A 148 -37.15 -27.87 -11.10
N SER A 149 -37.16 -27.51 -12.40
CA SER A 149 -36.40 -28.22 -13.44
C SER A 149 -34.90 -28.08 -13.20
N PHE A 150 -34.45 -26.88 -12.88
CA PHE A 150 -33.05 -26.56 -12.52
C PHE A 150 -32.58 -27.35 -11.28
N LYS A 151 -33.40 -27.37 -10.22
CA LYS A 151 -33.08 -28.08 -8.99
C LYS A 151 -32.99 -29.59 -9.21
N LYS A 152 -33.81 -30.14 -10.10
CA LYS A 152 -33.80 -31.56 -10.49
C LYS A 152 -32.58 -31.92 -11.31
N GLU A 153 -32.20 -31.08 -12.29
CA GLU A 153 -31.02 -31.24 -13.11
C GLU A 153 -29.73 -31.07 -12.29
N LEU A 154 -29.71 -30.10 -11.37
CA LEU A 154 -28.60 -29.85 -10.47
C LEU A 154 -28.36 -31.07 -9.54
N ASN A 155 -29.41 -31.62 -8.92
CA ASN A 155 -29.32 -32.77 -8.03
C ASN A 155 -28.85 -34.04 -8.78
N SER A 156 -29.29 -34.24 -10.03
CA SER A 156 -28.82 -35.36 -10.86
C SER A 156 -27.35 -35.21 -11.28
N LYS A 157 -26.92 -33.98 -11.62
CA LYS A 157 -25.52 -33.69 -11.96
C LYS A 157 -24.59 -33.74 -10.73
N ILE A 158 -25.02 -33.30 -9.56
CA ILE A 158 -24.22 -33.40 -8.30
C ILE A 158 -23.84 -34.86 -7.97
N GLN A 159 -24.71 -35.81 -8.21
CA GLN A 159 -24.39 -37.24 -8.00
C GLN A 159 -23.38 -37.75 -9.05
N LEU A 160 -23.54 -37.38 -10.32
CA LEU A 160 -22.62 -37.79 -11.42
C LEU A 160 -21.22 -37.17 -11.24
N ILE A 161 -21.17 -35.93 -10.77
CA ILE A 161 -19.97 -35.12 -10.62
C ILE A 161 -19.08 -35.63 -9.47
N ALA A 162 -19.65 -36.29 -8.45
CA ALA A 162 -18.85 -36.84 -7.35
C ALA A 162 -17.87 -37.96 -7.80
N GLU A 163 -18.10 -38.52 -8.98
CA GLU A 163 -17.33 -39.65 -9.55
C GLU A 163 -16.35 -39.24 -10.67
N LEU A 164 -16.39 -37.99 -11.17
CA LEU A 164 -15.58 -37.54 -12.32
C LEU A 164 -14.31 -36.78 -11.88
N ASP A 165 -13.26 -36.88 -12.69
CA ASP A 165 -11.99 -36.15 -12.52
C ASP A 165 -12.22 -34.63 -12.67
N LYS A 166 -11.47 -33.84 -11.86
CA LYS A 166 -11.62 -32.36 -11.80
C LYS A 166 -11.43 -31.67 -13.14
N ASP A 167 -10.48 -32.13 -13.93
CA ASP A 167 -10.16 -31.51 -15.20
C ASP A 167 -11.25 -31.72 -16.24
N THR A 168 -11.85 -32.92 -16.30
CA THR A 168 -12.95 -33.26 -17.23
C THR A 168 -14.17 -32.38 -16.99
N VAL A 169 -14.55 -32.13 -15.74
CA VAL A 169 -15.70 -31.28 -15.39
C VAL A 169 -15.48 -29.82 -15.74
N TYR A 170 -14.24 -29.35 -15.62
CA TYR A 170 -13.86 -28.00 -15.99
C TYR A 170 -14.08 -27.75 -17.48
N PHE A 171 -13.57 -28.63 -18.33
CA PHE A 171 -13.65 -28.51 -19.78
C PHE A 171 -15.08 -28.67 -20.29
N ASP A 172 -15.85 -29.61 -19.76
CA ASP A 172 -17.25 -29.85 -20.15
C ASP A 172 -18.14 -28.62 -19.88
N GLY A 173 -18.02 -28.01 -18.70
CA GLY A 173 -18.76 -26.79 -18.36
C GLY A 173 -18.42 -25.61 -19.27
N PHE A 174 -17.14 -25.48 -19.64
CA PHE A 174 -16.67 -24.43 -20.53
C PHE A 174 -17.17 -24.64 -21.97
N ASP A 175 -17.13 -25.87 -22.48
CA ASP A 175 -17.63 -26.20 -23.83
C ASP A 175 -19.15 -26.02 -23.94
N GLU A 176 -19.90 -26.28 -22.87
CA GLU A 176 -21.34 -25.98 -22.83
C GLU A 176 -21.62 -24.48 -23.02
N ILE A 177 -20.89 -23.63 -22.29
CA ILE A 177 -20.98 -22.15 -22.38
C ILE A 177 -20.63 -21.70 -23.82
N LYS A 178 -19.51 -22.20 -24.33
CA LYS A 178 -19.03 -21.89 -25.70
C LYS A 178 -20.04 -22.23 -26.77
N ASN A 179 -20.64 -23.41 -26.70
CA ASN A 179 -21.66 -23.86 -27.67
C ASN A 179 -22.91 -23.00 -27.59
N GLU A 180 -23.34 -22.59 -26.39
CA GLU A 180 -24.52 -21.75 -26.24
C GLU A 180 -24.30 -20.33 -26.79
N ILE A 181 -23.15 -19.74 -26.54
CA ILE A 181 -22.80 -18.44 -27.13
C ILE A 181 -22.75 -18.52 -28.65
N LYS A 182 -22.20 -19.61 -29.18
CA LYS A 182 -22.22 -19.87 -30.63
C LYS A 182 -23.64 -19.94 -31.18
N ASN A 183 -24.55 -20.63 -30.48
CA ASN A 183 -25.98 -20.71 -30.88
C ASN A 183 -26.65 -19.34 -30.88
N LEU A 184 -26.44 -18.55 -29.82
CA LEU A 184 -26.97 -17.19 -29.76
C LEU A 184 -26.46 -16.32 -30.90
N ARG A 185 -25.17 -16.44 -31.25
CA ARG A 185 -24.56 -15.70 -32.38
C ARG A 185 -25.01 -16.17 -33.75
N LEU A 186 -25.43 -17.41 -33.89
CA LEU A 186 -26.06 -17.88 -35.15
C LEU A 186 -27.41 -17.18 -35.39
N VAL A 187 -28.15 -16.88 -34.33
CA VAL A 187 -29.43 -16.14 -34.39
C VAL A 187 -29.19 -14.63 -34.46
N ASN A 188 -28.25 -14.12 -33.65
CA ASN A 188 -27.88 -12.71 -33.63
C ASN A 188 -26.35 -12.54 -33.75
N PRO A 189 -25.80 -12.36 -34.97
CA PRO A 189 -24.35 -12.21 -35.17
C PRO A 189 -23.74 -11.00 -34.46
N SER A 190 -24.56 -10.01 -34.10
CA SER A 190 -24.11 -8.81 -33.36
C SER A 190 -24.01 -9.05 -31.87
N PHE A 191 -24.50 -10.18 -31.34
CA PHE A 191 -24.42 -10.51 -29.92
C PHE A 191 -22.98 -10.60 -29.45
N ARG A 192 -22.64 -9.87 -28.36
CA ARG A 192 -21.29 -9.79 -27.78
C ARG A 192 -21.37 -9.60 -26.27
N ILE A 193 -20.43 -10.20 -25.58
CA ILE A 193 -20.21 -10.01 -24.12
C ILE A 193 -18.91 -9.24 -23.95
N ILE A 194 -18.99 -8.04 -23.37
CA ILE A 194 -17.84 -7.20 -23.09
C ILE A 194 -17.59 -7.23 -21.60
N VAL A 195 -16.40 -7.68 -21.21
CA VAL A 195 -15.97 -7.75 -19.80
C VAL A 195 -14.95 -6.66 -19.56
N PHE A 196 -15.32 -5.68 -18.76
CA PHE A 196 -14.44 -4.63 -18.28
C PHE A 196 -13.76 -5.09 -16.98
N VAL A 197 -12.45 -5.27 -17.03
CA VAL A 197 -11.64 -5.70 -15.89
C VAL A 197 -10.77 -4.54 -15.45
N ASP A 198 -11.09 -3.96 -14.33
CA ASP A 198 -10.39 -2.78 -13.78
C ASP A 198 -9.83 -3.07 -12.39
N ASP A 199 -9.01 -2.13 -11.91
CA ASP A 199 -8.43 -2.17 -10.56
C ASP A 199 -7.56 -3.41 -10.27
N LEU A 200 -6.97 -4.02 -11.27
CA LEU A 200 -6.02 -5.13 -11.09
C LEU A 200 -4.81 -4.74 -10.23
N ASP A 201 -4.47 -3.45 -10.22
CA ASP A 201 -3.39 -2.89 -9.41
C ASP A 201 -3.61 -3.02 -7.89
N LYS A 202 -4.86 -3.25 -7.46
CA LYS A 202 -5.24 -3.47 -6.05
C LYS A 202 -5.14 -4.93 -5.62
N CYS A 203 -4.85 -5.83 -6.55
CA CYS A 203 -4.72 -7.27 -6.30
C CYS A 203 -3.25 -7.66 -6.09
N SER A 204 -3.02 -8.79 -5.42
CA SER A 204 -1.68 -9.40 -5.41
C SER A 204 -1.30 -9.91 -6.80
N PRO A 205 -0.01 -9.90 -7.19
CA PRO A 205 0.41 -10.40 -8.51
C PRO A 205 -0.06 -11.82 -8.80
N LYS A 206 -0.06 -12.70 -7.79
CA LYS A 206 -0.58 -14.07 -7.91
C LYS A 206 -2.05 -14.09 -8.32
N LYS A 207 -2.87 -13.23 -7.69
CA LYS A 207 -4.31 -13.16 -7.98
C LYS A 207 -4.57 -12.57 -9.37
N VAL A 208 -3.78 -11.59 -9.78
CA VAL A 208 -3.84 -11.05 -11.15
C VAL A 208 -3.51 -12.14 -12.17
N HIS A 209 -2.49 -12.95 -11.92
CA HIS A 209 -2.16 -14.07 -12.79
C HIS A 209 -3.32 -15.07 -12.92
N GLU A 210 -3.97 -15.44 -11.81
CA GLU A 210 -5.17 -16.31 -11.83
C GLU A 210 -6.30 -15.71 -12.69
N ILE A 211 -6.57 -14.41 -12.58
CA ILE A 211 -7.57 -13.71 -13.37
C ILE A 211 -7.19 -13.72 -14.86
N LEU A 212 -5.94 -13.48 -15.19
CA LEU A 212 -5.46 -13.46 -16.57
C LEU A 212 -5.52 -14.86 -17.22
N GLU A 213 -5.26 -15.93 -16.48
CA GLU A 213 -5.45 -17.31 -16.98
C GLU A 213 -6.92 -17.59 -17.29
N ILE A 214 -7.85 -17.12 -16.47
CA ILE A 214 -9.28 -17.25 -16.76
C ILE A 214 -9.64 -16.51 -18.05
N ILE A 215 -9.17 -15.28 -18.22
CA ILE A 215 -9.40 -14.47 -19.42
C ILE A 215 -8.86 -15.20 -20.65
N ARG A 216 -7.70 -15.81 -20.57
CA ARG A 216 -7.08 -16.60 -21.63
C ARG A 216 -7.99 -17.72 -22.12
N VAL A 217 -8.65 -18.43 -21.20
CA VAL A 217 -9.57 -19.51 -21.55
C VAL A 217 -10.79 -18.97 -22.30
N PHE A 218 -11.40 -17.86 -21.79
CA PHE A 218 -12.57 -17.25 -22.45
C PHE A 218 -12.25 -16.54 -23.77
N GLN A 219 -11.02 -16.10 -23.96
CA GLN A 219 -10.57 -15.48 -25.20
C GLN A 219 -10.67 -16.42 -26.41
N GLU A 220 -10.71 -17.74 -26.18
CA GLU A 220 -10.93 -18.73 -27.24
C GLU A 220 -12.39 -18.78 -27.70
N VAL A 221 -13.32 -18.16 -26.98
CA VAL A 221 -14.76 -18.16 -27.29
C VAL A 221 -15.12 -16.95 -28.14
N GLU A 222 -15.61 -17.18 -29.35
CA GLU A 222 -16.14 -16.10 -30.19
C GLU A 222 -17.43 -15.54 -29.57
N GLY A 223 -17.44 -14.28 -29.30
CA GLY A 223 -18.51 -13.57 -28.57
C GLY A 223 -17.99 -12.78 -27.37
N PHE A 224 -16.78 -13.05 -26.93
CA PHE A 224 -16.15 -12.31 -25.81
C PHE A 224 -15.16 -11.24 -26.26
N ILE A 225 -15.24 -10.10 -25.59
CA ILE A 225 -14.26 -9.01 -25.66
C ILE A 225 -13.88 -8.66 -24.23
N PHE A 226 -12.58 -8.63 -23.94
CA PHE A 226 -12.08 -8.18 -22.64
C PHE A 226 -11.40 -6.82 -22.79
N ILE A 227 -11.65 -5.92 -21.82
CA ILE A 227 -11.00 -4.62 -21.73
C ILE A 227 -10.35 -4.54 -20.35
N LEU A 228 -9.02 -4.54 -20.32
CA LEU A 228 -8.22 -4.64 -19.09
C LEU A 228 -7.53 -3.32 -18.77
N GLY A 229 -7.69 -2.82 -17.55
CA GLY A 229 -6.88 -1.74 -17.00
C GLY A 229 -5.68 -2.29 -16.22
N ILE A 230 -4.47 -2.11 -16.73
CA ILE A 230 -3.24 -2.67 -16.13
C ILE A 230 -2.19 -1.56 -15.97
N SER A 231 -1.51 -1.49 -14.80
CA SER A 231 -0.38 -0.59 -14.61
C SER A 231 0.92 -1.21 -15.10
N ASP A 232 1.87 -0.34 -15.48
CA ASP A 232 3.21 -0.75 -15.87
C ASP A 232 3.93 -1.46 -14.69
N ASP A 233 3.68 -1.01 -13.45
CA ASP A 233 4.22 -1.64 -12.24
C ASP A 233 3.70 -3.08 -12.04
N MET A 234 2.42 -3.34 -12.31
CA MET A 234 1.85 -4.68 -12.22
C MET A 234 2.44 -5.61 -13.29
N ILE A 235 2.72 -5.11 -14.49
CA ILE A 235 3.39 -5.89 -15.54
C ILE A 235 4.78 -6.35 -15.07
N ASN A 236 5.54 -5.43 -14.49
CA ASN A 236 6.87 -5.74 -13.94
C ASN A 236 6.80 -6.82 -12.85
N LYS A 237 5.86 -6.68 -11.90
CA LYS A 237 5.64 -7.66 -10.81
C LYS A 237 5.22 -9.04 -11.33
N LEU A 238 4.40 -9.11 -12.37
CA LEU A 238 4.04 -10.37 -13.01
C LEU A 238 5.24 -11.00 -13.74
N GLY A 239 6.14 -10.17 -14.28
CA GLY A 239 7.39 -10.63 -14.88
C GLY A 239 8.35 -11.30 -13.90
N GLU A 240 8.38 -10.79 -12.67
CA GLU A 240 9.24 -11.32 -11.60
C GLU A 240 8.75 -12.68 -11.06
N MET A 241 7.46 -13.00 -11.16
CA MET A 241 6.88 -14.27 -10.70
C MET A 241 7.21 -15.47 -11.59
N GLY A 242 7.62 -15.25 -12.84
CA GLY A 242 7.97 -16.32 -13.79
C GLY A 242 9.31 -16.95 -13.45
N THR A 243 9.32 -18.19 -12.93
CA THR A 243 10.51 -18.98 -12.67
C THR A 243 11.34 -19.18 -13.93
N ARG A 244 12.62 -18.73 -13.91
CA ARG A 244 13.68 -18.93 -14.89
C ARG A 244 13.65 -18.05 -16.15
N GLY A 245 14.08 -16.80 -16.01
CA GLY A 245 14.51 -15.93 -17.12
C GLY A 245 13.86 -14.55 -17.13
N LYS A 246 14.68 -13.54 -17.18
CA LYS A 246 14.36 -12.09 -17.02
C LYS A 246 13.31 -11.48 -17.98
N ASN A 247 12.62 -12.24 -18.84
CA ASN A 247 11.73 -11.70 -19.88
C ASN A 247 10.37 -12.40 -20.05
N ASN A 248 9.94 -13.27 -19.13
CA ASN A 248 8.73 -14.08 -19.35
C ASN A 248 7.39 -13.36 -19.09
N GLY A 249 7.33 -12.34 -18.23
CA GLY A 249 6.08 -11.63 -17.93
C GLY A 249 5.58 -10.77 -19.09
N ASP A 250 6.48 -10.05 -19.74
CA ASP A 250 6.20 -9.27 -20.93
C ASP A 250 5.67 -10.12 -22.09
N HIS A 251 6.23 -11.33 -22.25
CA HIS A 251 5.81 -12.26 -23.30
C HIS A 251 4.41 -12.84 -23.04
N TYR A 252 4.09 -13.10 -21.76
CA TYR A 252 2.79 -13.62 -21.34
C TYR A 252 1.67 -12.62 -21.63
N ILE A 253 1.86 -11.38 -21.21
CA ILE A 253 0.87 -10.31 -21.42
C ILE A 253 0.72 -9.97 -22.91
N LYS A 254 1.82 -9.93 -23.67
CA LYS A 254 1.80 -9.70 -25.13
C LYS A 254 1.02 -10.77 -25.89
N ASN A 255 1.01 -12.01 -25.42
CA ASN A 255 0.23 -13.08 -26.05
C ASN A 255 -1.26 -13.03 -25.68
N LEU A 256 -1.59 -12.53 -24.49
CA LEU A 256 -2.97 -12.43 -24.01
C LEU A 256 -3.70 -11.21 -24.61
N ILE A 257 -3.00 -10.10 -24.81
CA ILE A 257 -3.59 -8.83 -25.25
C ILE A 257 -3.26 -8.60 -26.72
N GLN A 258 -4.28 -8.56 -27.57
CA GLN A 258 -4.12 -8.31 -29.01
C GLN A 258 -4.04 -6.84 -29.34
N ILE A 259 -4.69 -5.98 -28.55
CA ILE A 259 -4.73 -4.53 -28.81
C ILE A 259 -4.17 -3.81 -27.59
N HIS A 260 -3.06 -3.11 -27.79
CA HIS A 260 -2.35 -2.38 -26.73
C HIS A 260 -2.62 -0.88 -26.88
N ILE A 261 -3.20 -0.29 -25.85
CA ILE A 261 -3.46 1.14 -25.77
C ILE A 261 -2.71 1.70 -24.59
N SER A 262 -1.64 2.45 -24.84
CA SER A 262 -0.89 3.13 -23.80
C SER A 262 -1.40 4.55 -23.65
N LEU A 263 -1.82 4.91 -22.44
CA LEU A 263 -2.21 6.28 -22.13
C LEU A 263 -0.95 7.17 -22.02
N PRO A 264 -0.94 8.34 -22.67
CA PRO A 264 0.18 9.25 -22.58
C PRO A 264 0.31 9.84 -21.18
N LYS A 265 1.53 10.14 -20.76
CA LYS A 265 1.77 10.93 -19.55
C LYS A 265 1.17 12.32 -19.72
N TRP A 266 0.61 12.85 -18.65
CA TRP A 266 0.07 14.20 -18.64
C TRP A 266 1.18 15.22 -18.81
N SER A 267 0.97 16.23 -19.67
CA SER A 267 1.87 17.36 -19.78
C SER A 267 1.54 18.42 -18.71
N ASN A 268 2.50 19.33 -18.45
CA ASN A 268 2.23 20.47 -17.57
C ASN A 268 1.03 21.31 -18.07
N GLN A 269 0.83 21.41 -19.39
CA GLN A 269 -0.32 22.11 -19.95
C GLN A 269 -1.66 21.43 -19.64
N ASP A 270 -1.70 20.10 -19.63
CA ASP A 270 -2.91 19.35 -19.29
C ASP A 270 -3.25 19.51 -17.82
N ILE A 271 -2.24 19.57 -16.94
CA ILE A 271 -2.38 19.89 -15.53
C ILE A 271 -3.00 21.28 -15.33
N VAL A 272 -2.46 22.26 -16.04
CA VAL A 272 -2.98 23.63 -16.00
C VAL A 272 -4.45 23.68 -16.43
N LYS A 273 -4.81 22.96 -17.50
CA LYS A 273 -6.21 22.82 -17.95
C LYS A 273 -7.08 22.19 -16.87
N LEU A 274 -6.60 21.10 -16.24
CA LEU A 274 -7.34 20.38 -15.19
C LEU A 274 -7.63 21.27 -13.97
N VAL A 275 -6.61 21.97 -13.46
CA VAL A 275 -6.77 22.85 -12.30
C VAL A 275 -7.70 24.02 -12.63
N ARG A 276 -7.60 24.61 -13.83
CA ARG A 276 -8.53 25.66 -14.29
C ARG A 276 -9.96 25.14 -14.43
N ASP A 277 -10.15 23.89 -14.85
CA ASP A 277 -11.47 23.28 -14.88
C ASP A 277 -12.07 23.12 -13.48
N PHE A 278 -11.28 22.71 -12.49
CA PHE A 278 -11.71 22.66 -11.09
C PHE A 278 -12.11 24.05 -10.57
N ILE A 279 -11.37 25.09 -10.94
CA ILE A 279 -11.72 26.48 -10.59
C ILE A 279 -13.05 26.90 -11.24
N LYS A 280 -13.23 26.63 -12.54
CA LYS A 280 -14.45 26.96 -13.30
C LYS A 280 -15.69 26.24 -12.77
N LYS A 281 -15.54 24.97 -12.38
CA LYS A 281 -16.62 24.14 -11.81
C LYS A 281 -16.96 24.51 -10.36
N GLY A 282 -16.28 25.49 -9.78
CA GLY A 282 -16.51 25.89 -8.38
C GLY A 282 -16.06 24.86 -7.35
N MET A 283 -15.18 23.93 -7.74
CA MET A 283 -14.66 22.88 -6.86
C MET A 283 -13.57 23.41 -5.91
N ILE A 284 -13.07 24.62 -6.13
CA ILE A 284 -12.13 25.33 -5.26
C ILE A 284 -12.83 26.54 -4.67
N HIS A 285 -12.79 26.66 -3.34
CA HIS A 285 -13.45 27.75 -2.60
C HIS A 285 -12.97 29.13 -3.07
N ASP A 286 -13.89 30.12 -3.16
CA ASP A 286 -13.63 31.44 -3.73
C ASP A 286 -12.41 32.16 -3.13
N LYS A 287 -12.17 31.99 -1.82
CA LYS A 287 -11.03 32.60 -1.13
C LYS A 287 -9.66 32.07 -1.61
N LEU A 288 -9.63 30.87 -2.19
CA LEU A 288 -8.40 30.19 -2.62
C LEU A 288 -8.22 30.19 -4.14
N LYS A 289 -9.26 30.53 -4.91
CA LYS A 289 -9.21 30.55 -6.38
C LYS A 289 -8.04 31.38 -6.91
N ASP A 290 -7.90 32.59 -6.43
CA ASP A 290 -6.85 33.52 -6.87
C ASP A 290 -5.45 33.01 -6.51
N VAL A 291 -5.29 32.39 -5.35
CA VAL A 291 -4.01 31.83 -4.92
C VAL A 291 -3.65 30.63 -5.77
N VAL A 292 -4.60 29.72 -6.03
CA VAL A 292 -4.39 28.53 -6.86
C VAL A 292 -4.13 28.94 -8.31
N ASP A 293 -4.90 29.84 -8.90
CA ASP A 293 -4.76 30.26 -10.30
C ASP A 293 -3.42 30.97 -10.56
N LYS A 294 -3.01 31.87 -9.66
CA LYS A 294 -1.72 32.57 -9.75
C LYS A 294 -0.49 31.67 -9.56
N ASN A 295 -0.66 30.51 -8.94
CA ASN A 295 0.42 29.57 -8.63
C ASN A 295 0.25 28.22 -9.34
N ILE A 296 -0.52 28.16 -10.41
CA ILE A 296 -0.87 26.92 -11.12
C ILE A 296 0.38 26.25 -11.74
N GLU A 297 1.35 27.02 -12.23
CA GLU A 297 2.61 26.49 -12.74
C GLU A 297 3.46 25.87 -11.62
N LEU A 298 3.45 26.49 -10.44
CA LEU A 298 4.09 25.95 -9.24
C LEU A 298 3.47 24.60 -8.85
N ILE A 299 2.14 24.51 -8.90
CA ILE A 299 1.42 23.27 -8.61
C ILE A 299 1.80 22.18 -9.64
N SER A 300 1.89 22.53 -10.93
CA SER A 300 2.24 21.59 -11.97
C SER A 300 3.70 21.09 -11.85
N LEU A 301 4.60 21.93 -11.37
CA LEU A 301 6.00 21.54 -11.13
C LEU A 301 6.16 20.64 -9.88
N ALA A 302 5.31 20.81 -8.89
CA ALA A 302 5.39 20.05 -7.65
C ALA A 302 4.88 18.61 -7.78
N ILE A 303 4.04 18.33 -8.79
CA ILE A 303 3.31 17.08 -8.93
C ILE A 303 3.78 16.41 -10.22
N GLU A 304 4.21 15.16 -10.14
CA GLU A 304 4.71 14.35 -11.26
C GLU A 304 3.60 14.03 -12.29
N ASN A 305 2.99 15.08 -12.87
CA ASN A 305 2.03 15.00 -13.97
C ASN A 305 0.94 13.92 -13.81
N ASN A 306 0.44 13.74 -12.56
CA ASN A 306 -0.56 12.76 -12.21
C ASN A 306 -1.85 13.44 -11.70
N PRO A 307 -2.99 13.32 -12.39
CA PRO A 307 -4.26 13.96 -12.01
C PRO A 307 -4.75 13.62 -10.59
N ARG A 308 -4.49 12.43 -10.13
CA ARG A 308 -4.89 11.98 -8.79
C ARG A 308 -4.07 12.66 -7.71
N GLU A 309 -2.78 12.78 -7.93
CA GLU A 309 -1.88 13.49 -7.02
C GLU A 309 -2.20 14.99 -6.96
N ILE A 310 -2.66 15.58 -8.07
CA ILE A 310 -3.15 16.97 -8.10
C ILE A 310 -4.37 17.14 -7.22
N LYS A 311 -5.37 16.27 -7.34
CA LYS A 311 -6.56 16.29 -6.49
C LYS A 311 -6.19 16.15 -5.02
N ARG A 312 -5.29 15.22 -4.69
CA ARG A 312 -4.79 15.01 -3.32
C ARG A 312 -4.04 16.24 -2.81
N PHE A 313 -3.17 16.81 -3.63
CA PHE A 313 -2.43 18.02 -3.28
C PHE A 313 -3.38 19.18 -2.99
N LEU A 314 -4.34 19.45 -3.88
CA LEU A 314 -5.30 20.53 -3.70
C LEU A 314 -6.22 20.28 -2.49
N ASN A 315 -6.68 19.06 -2.27
CA ASN A 315 -7.46 18.72 -1.08
C ASN A 315 -6.67 18.95 0.21
N ASN A 316 -5.43 18.51 0.25
CA ASN A 316 -4.56 18.72 1.41
C ASN A 316 -4.31 20.21 1.65
N PHE A 317 -4.09 20.98 0.58
CA PHE A 317 -3.93 22.42 0.65
C PHE A 317 -5.20 23.12 1.19
N ILE A 318 -6.38 22.79 0.63
CA ILE A 318 -7.66 23.37 1.03
C ILE A 318 -7.95 23.03 2.50
N VAL A 319 -7.84 21.77 2.89
CA VAL A 319 -8.11 21.32 4.27
C VAL A 319 -7.12 21.94 5.25
N GLY A 320 -5.83 21.97 4.94
CA GLY A 320 -4.81 22.61 5.76
C GLY A 320 -5.11 24.11 5.96
N TYR A 321 -5.45 24.80 4.89
CA TYR A 321 -5.81 26.22 4.97
C TYR A 321 -7.06 26.46 5.83
N GLU A 322 -8.15 25.70 5.63
CA GLU A 322 -9.39 25.85 6.40
C GLU A 322 -9.22 25.55 7.89
N ILE A 323 -8.43 24.53 8.22
CA ILE A 323 -8.14 24.18 9.62
C ILE A 323 -7.38 25.31 10.33
N PHE A 324 -6.39 25.90 9.68
CA PHE A 324 -5.47 26.85 10.31
C PHE A 324 -5.88 28.31 10.12
N SER A 325 -6.61 28.66 9.05
CA SER A 325 -7.16 30.00 8.84
C SER A 325 -8.45 30.25 9.65
N GLY A 326 -9.26 29.20 9.88
CA GLY A 326 -10.55 29.28 10.60
C GLY A 326 -10.45 29.19 12.12
N LYS A 327 -9.33 28.73 12.66
CA LYS A 327 -9.15 28.62 14.10
C LYS A 327 -8.81 29.95 14.73
N LYS A 328 -9.83 30.59 15.30
CA LYS A 328 -9.69 31.34 16.55
C LYS A 328 -9.43 30.36 17.71
N SER A 329 -8.45 29.46 17.59
CA SER A 329 -8.10 28.55 18.68
C SER A 329 -7.36 29.32 19.78
N PHE A 330 -7.40 28.80 20.99
CA PHE A 330 -6.79 29.42 22.18
C PHE A 330 -5.30 29.75 21.97
N GLU A 331 -4.60 28.91 21.21
CA GLU A 331 -3.19 29.11 20.83
C GLU A 331 -3.00 30.19 19.75
N ALA A 332 -3.94 30.33 18.80
CA ALA A 332 -3.90 31.40 17.81
C ALA A 332 -4.16 32.78 18.44
N LYS A 333 -4.90 32.86 19.55
CA LYS A 333 -5.04 34.11 20.29
C LYS A 333 -3.74 34.58 20.95
N GLU A 334 -2.95 33.67 21.51
CA GLU A 334 -1.61 34.00 22.04
C GLU A 334 -0.65 34.46 20.95
N LEU A 335 -0.72 33.85 19.75
CA LEU A 335 0.10 34.23 18.59
C LEU A 335 -0.31 35.59 18.01
N ILE A 336 -1.60 35.95 18.03
CA ILE A 336 -2.11 37.27 17.59
C ILE A 336 -1.69 38.37 18.56
N PHE A 337 -1.65 38.08 19.86
CA PHE A 337 -1.16 39.04 20.87
C PHE A 337 0.34 39.31 20.79
N SER A 338 1.12 38.40 20.16
CA SER A 338 2.57 38.55 19.95
C SER A 338 2.94 39.36 18.70
N GLY A 339 1.98 39.95 17.95
CA GLY A 339 2.25 40.69 16.71
C GLY A 339 2.78 39.86 15.55
N LYS A 340 2.59 38.53 15.55
CA LYS A 340 3.01 37.62 14.49
C LYS A 340 2.04 37.66 13.30
N LYS A 341 2.59 37.56 12.09
CA LYS A 341 1.84 37.54 10.82
C LYS A 341 0.79 36.44 10.80
N SER A 342 -0.33 36.71 10.12
CA SER A 342 -1.38 35.73 9.82
C SER A 342 -0.86 34.58 8.95
N PHE A 343 -1.53 33.43 9.04
CA PHE A 343 -1.30 32.27 8.18
C PHE A 343 -1.61 32.61 6.71
N GLU A 344 -0.62 32.48 5.85
CA GLU A 344 -0.73 32.85 4.43
C GLU A 344 -0.90 31.61 3.54
N ALA A 345 -1.94 31.63 2.69
CA ALA A 345 -2.24 30.51 1.78
C ALA A 345 -1.10 30.21 0.81
N LYS A 346 -0.41 31.25 0.30
CA LYS A 346 0.72 31.06 -0.62
C LYS A 346 1.90 30.38 0.04
N GLU A 347 2.19 30.71 1.29
CA GLU A 347 3.28 30.09 2.06
C GLU A 347 3.00 28.59 2.28
N LEU A 348 1.76 28.23 2.65
CA LEU A 348 1.35 26.83 2.76
C LEU A 348 1.51 26.06 1.46
N LEU A 349 1.08 26.66 0.35
CA LEU A 349 1.15 26.02 -0.97
C LEU A 349 2.62 25.73 -1.37
N VAL A 350 3.53 26.68 -1.15
CA VAL A 350 4.96 26.53 -1.44
C VAL A 350 5.60 25.44 -0.57
N ILE A 351 5.31 25.44 0.73
CA ILE A 351 5.86 24.45 1.65
C ILE A 351 5.33 23.04 1.34
N GLN A 352 4.05 22.93 1.03
CA GLN A 352 3.45 21.66 0.64
C GLN A 352 4.03 21.11 -0.67
N ALA A 353 4.33 21.98 -1.63
CA ALA A 353 5.00 21.61 -2.87
C ALA A 353 6.42 21.06 -2.60
N ILE A 354 7.17 21.71 -1.71
CA ILE A 354 8.50 21.22 -1.30
C ILE A 354 8.37 19.87 -0.57
N HIS A 355 7.41 19.74 0.32
CA HIS A 355 7.17 18.48 1.05
C HIS A 355 6.89 17.31 0.11
N LEU A 356 6.06 17.52 -0.91
CA LEU A 356 5.67 16.47 -1.83
C LEU A 356 6.83 16.02 -2.73
N ARG A 357 7.51 16.97 -3.38
CA ARG A 357 8.51 16.67 -4.41
C ARG A 357 9.92 16.47 -3.86
N TRP A 358 10.29 17.24 -2.85
CA TRP A 358 11.64 17.25 -2.28
C TRP A 358 11.62 16.95 -0.78
N LYS A 359 11.07 15.80 -0.42
CA LYS A 359 10.85 15.39 0.99
C LYS A 359 12.13 15.46 1.84
N LYS A 360 13.29 15.06 1.28
CA LYS A 360 14.58 15.19 1.97
C LYS A 360 14.92 16.65 2.27
N PHE A 361 14.74 17.53 1.30
CA PHE A 361 14.97 18.96 1.47
C PHE A 361 13.98 19.59 2.45
N TYR A 362 12.70 19.22 2.39
CA TYR A 362 11.68 19.63 3.36
C TYR A 362 12.07 19.29 4.80
N ASN A 363 12.52 18.06 5.06
CA ASN A 363 12.92 17.61 6.40
C ASN A 363 14.09 18.42 6.98
N ILE A 364 14.94 18.94 6.12
CA ILE A 364 16.03 19.84 6.50
C ILE A 364 15.50 21.24 6.76
N LEU A 365 14.68 21.74 5.85
CA LEU A 365 14.10 23.07 5.90
C LEU A 365 13.34 23.36 7.20
N ILE A 366 12.51 22.37 7.65
CA ILE A 366 11.73 22.50 8.89
C ILE A 366 12.56 22.44 10.19
N LYS A 367 13.79 21.92 10.11
CA LYS A 367 14.71 21.85 11.25
C LYS A 367 15.71 23.02 11.24
N SER A 368 15.69 23.83 10.21
CA SER A 368 16.66 24.90 9.97
C SER A 368 16.24 26.20 10.66
N ASP A 369 17.22 26.96 11.05
CA ASP A 369 17.04 28.29 11.66
C ASP A 369 17.17 29.43 10.61
N GLN A 370 17.14 30.68 11.09
CA GLN A 370 17.26 31.83 10.22
C GLN A 370 18.63 31.93 9.51
N SER A 371 19.69 31.30 10.04
CA SER A 371 21.01 31.30 9.43
C SER A 371 21.01 30.51 8.13
N PHE A 372 20.31 29.37 8.10
CA PHE A 372 20.10 28.57 6.89
C PHE A 372 19.54 29.39 5.73
N PHE A 373 18.49 30.18 6.01
CA PHE A 373 17.85 30.99 4.96
C PHE A 373 18.74 32.11 4.43
N LYS A 374 19.61 32.68 5.24
CA LYS A 374 20.59 33.69 4.79
C LYS A 374 21.60 33.07 3.80
N VAL A 375 22.08 31.87 4.14
CA VAL A 375 23.04 31.15 3.28
C VAL A 375 22.34 30.65 2.03
N LEU A 376 21.13 30.07 2.13
CA LEU A 376 20.33 29.66 0.96
C LEU A 376 20.12 30.82 0.00
N ASP A 377 19.77 32.02 0.50
CA ASP A 377 19.57 33.22 -0.30
C ASP A 377 20.84 33.68 -1.04
N LYS A 378 21.99 33.51 -0.42
CA LYS A 378 23.30 33.77 -1.09
C LYS A 378 23.47 32.85 -2.29
N TYR A 379 23.17 31.56 -2.17
CA TYR A 379 23.26 30.61 -3.28
C TYR A 379 22.18 30.83 -4.36
N LEU A 380 20.99 31.24 -3.98
CA LEU A 380 19.91 31.55 -4.93
C LEU A 380 20.20 32.76 -5.82
N LYS A 381 21.00 33.70 -5.35
CA LYS A 381 21.43 34.89 -6.10
C LYS A 381 22.59 34.64 -7.08
N MET A 382 23.25 33.48 -6.99
CA MET A 382 24.31 33.10 -7.90
C MET A 382 23.75 32.56 -9.22
N ASP A 383 24.43 32.77 -10.33
CA ASP A 383 24.17 32.04 -11.56
C ASP A 383 24.41 30.53 -11.38
N LYS A 384 23.90 29.73 -12.32
CA LYS A 384 23.94 28.27 -12.24
C LYS A 384 25.37 27.70 -12.16
N GLU A 385 26.29 28.22 -12.95
CA GLU A 385 27.68 27.73 -12.99
C GLU A 385 28.43 28.06 -11.72
N THR A 386 28.34 29.31 -11.26
CA THR A 386 28.97 29.77 -10.02
C THR A 386 28.40 29.01 -8.81
N ARG A 387 27.10 28.80 -8.77
CA ARG A 387 26.44 28.01 -7.72
C ARG A 387 26.96 26.59 -7.68
N PHE A 388 26.99 25.91 -8.83
CA PHE A 388 27.46 24.53 -8.94
C PHE A 388 28.92 24.43 -8.47
N LYS A 389 29.81 25.33 -8.97
CA LYS A 389 31.20 25.35 -8.56
C LYS A 389 31.38 25.58 -7.06
N ASN A 390 30.63 26.50 -6.47
CA ASN A 390 30.71 26.79 -5.04
C ASN A 390 30.12 25.65 -4.20
N LEU A 391 29.16 24.88 -4.74
CA LEU A 391 28.64 23.68 -4.07
C LEU A 391 29.55 22.46 -4.24
N GLU A 392 30.41 22.43 -5.25
CA GLU A 392 31.45 21.39 -5.40
C GLU A 392 32.67 21.62 -4.52
N LEU A 393 33.12 22.90 -4.44
CA LEU A 393 34.34 23.29 -3.77
C LEU A 393 34.01 24.26 -2.64
N TYR A 394 33.92 23.75 -1.42
CA TYR A 394 33.78 24.63 -0.27
C TYR A 394 35.13 25.17 0.17
N GLU A 395 35.32 26.49 0.05
CA GLU A 395 36.58 27.18 0.41
C GLU A 395 36.52 27.85 1.82
N GLY A 396 35.45 27.61 2.61
CA GLY A 396 35.28 28.24 3.92
C GLY A 396 35.99 27.53 5.07
N LYS A 397 35.96 28.14 6.27
CA LYS A 397 36.54 27.56 7.50
C LYS A 397 35.73 26.34 7.99
N LYS A 398 36.43 25.30 8.50
CA LYS A 398 35.83 24.01 8.86
C LYS A 398 34.67 24.04 9.91
N ASP A 399 34.54 25.10 10.69
CA ASP A 399 33.55 25.26 11.78
C ASP A 399 32.57 26.42 11.57
N ASP A 400 32.39 26.89 10.32
CA ASP A 400 31.46 27.95 9.98
C ASP A 400 30.03 27.40 9.81
N ASP A 401 29.02 28.18 10.22
CA ASP A 401 27.59 27.85 10.00
C ASP A 401 27.27 27.69 8.51
N ASP A 402 27.99 28.43 7.64
CA ASP A 402 27.93 28.26 6.19
C ASP A 402 28.28 26.83 5.74
N MET A 403 29.20 26.14 6.44
CA MET A 403 29.56 24.76 6.12
C MET A 403 28.47 23.74 6.40
N LYS A 404 27.71 23.93 7.48
CA LYS A 404 26.56 23.04 7.80
C LYS A 404 25.50 23.13 6.71
N VAL A 405 25.21 24.36 6.27
CA VAL A 405 24.26 24.61 5.21
C VAL A 405 24.78 24.12 3.86
N TRP A 406 26.09 24.33 3.59
CA TRP A 406 26.73 23.84 2.37
C TRP A 406 26.62 22.31 2.24
N LYS A 407 26.91 21.54 3.30
CA LYS A 407 26.77 20.07 3.27
C LYS A 407 25.38 19.62 2.86
N VAL A 408 24.37 20.33 3.33
CA VAL A 408 22.98 20.07 2.96
C VAL A 408 22.70 20.40 1.52
N LEU A 409 23.10 21.58 1.06
CA LEU A 409 22.84 22.06 -0.31
C LEU A 409 23.67 21.30 -1.36
N HIS A 410 24.81 20.75 -0.97
CA HIS A 410 25.65 19.93 -1.83
C HIS A 410 24.93 18.69 -2.35
N ASP A 411 24.08 18.04 -1.53
CA ASP A 411 23.31 16.87 -1.94
C ASP A 411 22.30 17.19 -3.05
N PHE A 412 21.91 18.44 -3.19
CA PHE A 412 20.95 18.93 -4.19
C PHE A 412 21.60 19.74 -5.32
N LYS A 413 22.94 19.79 -5.42
CA LYS A 413 23.66 20.65 -6.38
C LYS A 413 23.25 20.46 -7.84
N THR A 414 22.84 19.24 -8.22
CA THR A 414 22.43 18.88 -9.59
C THR A 414 20.93 19.01 -9.83
N ASP A 415 20.11 19.23 -8.79
CA ASP A 415 18.65 19.33 -8.91
C ASP A 415 18.24 20.73 -9.41
N SER A 416 18.27 20.88 -10.74
CA SER A 416 17.91 22.15 -11.39
C SER A 416 16.48 22.59 -11.12
N ASP A 417 15.56 21.64 -10.94
CA ASP A 417 14.13 21.90 -10.68
C ASP A 417 13.94 22.48 -9.28
N LEU A 418 14.63 21.92 -8.29
CA LEU A 418 14.62 22.47 -6.93
C LEU A 418 15.17 23.91 -6.92
N TRP A 419 16.30 24.16 -7.55
CA TRP A 419 16.92 25.48 -7.58
C TRP A 419 16.04 26.51 -8.28
N ASN A 420 15.41 26.16 -9.39
CA ASN A 420 14.48 27.04 -10.09
C ASN A 420 13.24 27.33 -9.23
N PHE A 421 12.70 26.30 -8.58
CA PHE A 421 11.56 26.44 -7.68
C PHE A 421 11.87 27.35 -6.49
N LEU A 422 13.00 27.12 -5.81
CA LEU A 422 13.43 27.93 -4.66
C LEU A 422 13.70 29.40 -5.08
N GLY A 423 14.31 29.62 -6.25
CA GLY A 423 14.56 30.95 -6.80
C GLY A 423 13.26 31.74 -7.04
N GLN A 424 12.28 31.12 -7.67
CA GLN A 424 10.97 31.73 -7.93
C GLN A 424 10.16 32.04 -6.64
N ASN A 425 10.42 31.30 -5.56
CA ASN A 425 9.67 31.39 -4.31
C ASN A 425 10.51 31.93 -3.13
N SER A 426 11.69 32.48 -3.39
CA SER A 426 12.63 32.94 -2.36
C SER A 426 12.01 33.96 -1.41
N ASP A 427 11.25 34.93 -1.92
CA ASP A 427 10.58 35.95 -1.11
C ASP A 427 9.49 35.34 -0.21
N THR A 428 8.74 34.34 -0.72
CA THR A 428 7.75 33.61 0.06
C THR A 428 8.41 32.85 1.20
N LEU A 429 9.50 32.13 0.93
CA LEU A 429 10.23 31.34 1.93
C LEU A 429 10.87 32.22 3.01
N ARG A 430 11.42 33.40 2.64
CA ARG A 430 11.97 34.36 3.62
C ARG A 430 10.91 34.95 4.58
N ASN A 431 9.68 35.05 4.12
CA ASN A 431 8.59 35.61 4.91
C ASN A 431 8.04 34.65 5.95
N ILE A 432 8.34 33.35 5.84
CA ILE A 432 7.92 32.33 6.80
C ILE A 432 8.70 32.54 8.11
N ARG A 433 7.97 32.91 9.15
CA ARG A 433 8.54 33.14 10.50
C ARG A 433 8.34 31.97 11.44
N ASP A 434 7.28 31.19 11.24
CA ASP A 434 6.92 30.03 12.07
C ASP A 434 6.69 28.80 11.21
N TRP A 435 7.76 28.06 11.00
CA TRP A 435 7.77 26.81 10.24
C TRP A 435 6.91 25.72 10.88
N ASN A 436 6.79 25.70 12.20
CA ASN A 436 6.02 24.67 12.92
C ASN A 436 4.52 24.81 12.61
N MET A 437 4.02 26.03 12.42
CA MET A 437 2.63 26.27 12.05
C MET A 437 2.28 25.62 10.70
N TYR A 438 3.14 25.77 9.69
CA TYR A 438 2.93 25.19 8.36
C TYR A 438 3.21 23.67 8.36
N ARG A 439 4.20 23.23 9.13
CA ARG A 439 4.45 21.82 9.37
C ARG A 439 3.21 21.13 9.93
N ASN A 440 2.61 21.67 10.98
CA ASN A 440 1.38 21.13 11.56
C ASN A 440 0.24 21.07 10.54
N ALA A 441 0.12 22.08 9.65
CA ALA A 441 -0.88 22.08 8.60
C ALA A 441 -0.66 20.96 7.57
N ILE A 442 0.58 20.68 7.22
CA ILE A 442 0.96 19.62 6.28
C ILE A 442 0.78 18.24 6.93
N ASP A 443 1.30 18.06 8.13
CA ASP A 443 1.22 16.78 8.85
C ASP A 443 -0.24 16.36 9.07
N VAL A 444 -1.14 17.31 9.34
CA VAL A 444 -2.58 17.05 9.47
C VAL A 444 -3.24 16.58 8.17
N THR A 445 -2.74 17.00 7.01
CA THR A 445 -3.45 16.80 5.73
C THR A 445 -2.85 15.71 4.84
N VAL A 446 -1.54 15.51 4.89
CA VAL A 446 -0.85 14.64 3.92
C VAL A 446 -0.92 13.16 4.28
N GLU A 447 -1.04 12.84 5.58
CA GLU A 447 -1.12 11.46 6.06
C GLU A 447 -2.31 11.28 7.01
N PRO A 448 -3.57 11.12 6.48
CA PRO A 448 -4.77 11.00 7.31
C PRO A 448 -4.75 9.79 8.26
N THR A 449 -3.98 8.76 7.95
CA THR A 449 -3.70 7.64 8.86
C THR A 449 -2.74 8.06 9.98
N THR A 450 -2.01 9.16 9.83
CA THR A 450 -1.15 9.75 10.84
C THR A 450 -1.83 10.87 11.64
N LEU A 451 -3.02 11.33 11.25
CA LEU A 451 -3.82 12.29 12.02
C LEU A 451 -4.17 11.78 13.43
N TYR A 452 -4.22 10.46 13.60
CA TYR A 452 -4.29 9.81 14.92
C TYR A 452 -2.92 9.38 15.47
N ARG A 453 -1.82 9.48 14.66
CA ARG A 453 -0.53 8.91 15.00
C ARG A 453 0.67 9.87 14.98
N LYS A 454 0.54 11.16 14.60
CA LYS A 454 1.71 12.04 14.41
C LYS A 454 1.64 13.47 14.95
N THR A 455 0.94 13.72 16.02
CA THR A 455 1.48 14.70 16.97
C THR A 455 2.38 13.91 17.89
N ILE A 456 3.72 13.92 17.61
CA ILE A 456 4.68 13.50 18.63
C ILE A 456 4.24 14.22 19.89
N ASN A 457 3.90 13.45 20.90
CA ASN A 457 3.55 14.06 22.17
C ASN A 457 4.83 14.62 22.79
N TYR A 458 5.19 15.85 22.43
CA TYR A 458 6.42 16.50 22.90
C TYR A 458 6.53 16.52 24.42
N GLU A 459 5.41 16.60 25.12
CA GLU A 459 5.40 16.52 26.56
C GLU A 459 5.77 15.11 27.03
N ALA A 460 5.22 14.07 26.38
CA ALA A 460 5.59 12.68 26.66
C ALA A 460 7.08 12.44 26.38
N VAL A 461 7.58 12.88 25.22
CA VAL A 461 9.03 12.78 24.88
C VAL A 461 9.88 13.47 25.93
N LYS A 462 9.53 14.68 26.36
CA LYS A 462 10.27 15.43 27.39
C LYS A 462 10.25 14.73 28.73
N LEU A 463 9.13 14.15 29.15
CA LEU A 463 9.03 13.36 30.37
C LEU A 463 9.92 12.11 30.30
N LEU A 464 9.87 11.38 29.16
CA LEU A 464 10.69 10.19 28.94
C LEU A 464 12.19 10.53 28.90
N GLN A 465 12.60 11.56 28.15
CA GLN A 465 14.00 12.00 28.08
C GLN A 465 14.54 12.46 29.41
N SER A 466 13.69 12.98 30.30
CA SER A 466 14.09 13.43 31.63
C SER A 466 13.98 12.36 32.71
N GLY A 467 13.65 11.10 32.38
CA GLY A 467 13.46 9.99 33.30
C GLY A 467 12.29 10.15 34.28
N ARG A 468 11.34 11.06 33.99
CA ARG A 468 10.14 11.30 34.85
C ARG A 468 9.05 10.27 34.59
N ILE A 469 9.39 8.97 34.69
CA ILE A 469 8.53 7.86 34.30
C ILE A 469 7.24 7.78 35.10
N SER A 470 7.30 8.01 36.43
CA SER A 470 6.09 7.98 37.26
C SER A 470 5.07 9.04 36.83
N GLU A 471 5.52 10.23 36.44
CA GLU A 471 4.65 11.29 35.93
C GLU A 471 4.12 10.96 34.53
N PHE A 472 4.99 10.43 33.68
CA PHE A 472 4.60 9.94 32.35
C PHE A 472 3.49 8.87 32.46
N ASN A 473 3.70 7.84 33.30
CA ASN A 473 2.73 6.75 33.49
C ASN A 473 1.38 7.25 34.04
N ASN A 474 1.41 8.24 34.97
CA ASN A 474 0.17 8.86 35.45
C ASN A 474 -0.60 9.59 34.33
N LYS A 475 0.10 10.28 33.45
CA LYS A 475 -0.50 10.96 32.29
C LYS A 475 -0.90 9.98 31.18
N ARG A 476 -0.22 8.84 31.08
CA ARG A 476 -0.51 7.81 30.08
C ARG A 476 -1.95 7.32 30.12
N THR A 477 -2.50 7.17 31.30
CA THR A 477 -3.88 6.70 31.50
C THR A 477 -4.94 7.75 31.18
N ASN A 478 -4.66 9.02 31.38
CA ASN A 478 -5.64 10.09 31.31
C ASN A 478 -5.47 11.01 30.08
N GLU A 479 -4.23 11.38 29.75
CA GLU A 479 -3.92 12.41 28.76
C GLU A 479 -3.33 11.80 27.47
N PHE A 480 -2.49 10.75 27.56
CA PHE A 480 -1.76 10.15 26.44
C PHE A 480 -2.40 8.85 25.93
N LYS A 481 -3.72 8.78 25.84
CA LYS A 481 -4.45 7.56 25.42
C LYS A 481 -3.96 6.99 24.07
N MET A 482 -3.56 7.85 23.15
CA MET A 482 -2.94 7.48 21.88
C MET A 482 -1.55 8.13 21.83
N LEU A 483 -0.55 7.36 22.26
CA LEU A 483 0.81 7.85 22.39
C LEU A 483 1.57 7.74 21.07
N SER A 484 1.91 8.86 20.46
CA SER A 484 2.77 8.91 19.29
C SER A 484 4.16 9.41 19.65
N LEU A 485 5.13 8.53 19.49
CA LEU A 485 6.56 8.77 19.67
C LEU A 485 7.35 8.45 18.39
N SER A 486 6.67 8.37 17.25
CA SER A 486 7.29 8.02 15.97
C SER A 486 8.41 9.01 15.62
N GLY A 487 9.62 8.47 15.36
CA GLY A 487 10.82 9.27 15.08
C GLY A 487 11.33 10.08 16.28
N ALA A 488 10.86 9.81 17.51
CA ALA A 488 11.37 10.46 18.70
C ALA A 488 12.84 10.09 18.95
N ASP A 489 13.63 11.06 19.39
CA ASP A 489 14.98 10.82 19.90
C ASP A 489 14.89 10.48 21.39
N LEU A 490 15.06 9.21 21.72
CA LEU A 490 15.03 8.67 23.08
C LEU A 490 16.35 7.96 23.44
N ARG A 491 17.44 8.35 22.77
CA ARG A 491 18.77 7.79 23.05
C ARG A 491 19.17 8.03 24.49
N ASP A 492 19.84 7.03 25.07
CA ASP A 492 20.31 7.07 26.43
C ASP A 492 19.21 7.34 27.49
N ALA A 493 17.93 7.31 27.12
CA ALA A 493 16.83 7.60 28.02
C ALA A 493 16.62 6.48 29.06
N ASP A 494 16.38 6.86 30.32
CA ASP A 494 15.92 5.93 31.35
C ASP A 494 14.40 5.73 31.24
N LEU A 495 14.00 4.62 30.63
CA LEU A 495 12.60 4.25 30.31
C LEU A 495 12.14 3.05 31.14
N ARG A 496 12.84 2.71 32.22
CA ARG A 496 12.49 1.60 33.11
C ARG A 496 11.07 1.75 33.64
N ASP A 497 10.32 0.65 33.62
CA ASP A 497 8.91 0.61 34.04
C ASP A 497 7.99 1.55 33.27
N ALA A 498 8.38 2.07 32.09
CA ALA A 498 7.53 2.94 31.29
C ALA A 498 6.34 2.18 30.69
N ASP A 499 5.14 2.77 30.79
CA ASP A 499 3.93 2.27 30.12
C ASP A 499 3.89 2.77 28.68
N LEU A 500 4.46 1.98 27.78
CA LEU A 500 4.52 2.24 26.34
C LEU A 500 3.55 1.36 25.53
N ARG A 501 2.54 0.77 26.18
CA ARG A 501 1.53 -0.06 25.49
C ARG A 501 0.85 0.71 24.38
N ASP A 502 0.61 0.01 23.24
CA ASP A 502 -0.03 0.58 22.06
C ASP A 502 0.64 1.87 21.54
N ALA A 503 1.86 2.20 21.95
CA ALA A 503 2.59 3.38 21.52
C ALA A 503 3.06 3.23 20.07
N ASP A 504 2.98 4.33 19.31
CA ASP A 504 3.62 4.42 17.99
C ASP A 504 5.07 4.90 18.18
N LEU A 505 6.01 3.97 18.12
CA LEU A 505 7.46 4.18 18.24
C LEU A 505 8.19 3.93 16.91
N ARG A 506 7.47 3.96 15.78
CA ARG A 506 8.08 3.72 14.47
C ARG A 506 9.20 4.70 14.19
N ASP A 507 10.30 4.18 13.63
CA ASP A 507 11.49 4.97 13.31
C ASP A 507 12.06 5.76 14.49
N ALA A 508 11.68 5.47 15.75
CA ALA A 508 12.23 6.10 16.94
C ALA A 508 13.70 5.66 17.15
N ASP A 509 14.50 6.57 17.68
CA ASP A 509 15.89 6.31 18.06
C ASP A 509 15.97 6.02 19.56
N LEU A 510 16.10 4.74 19.90
CA LEU A 510 16.15 4.19 21.26
C LEU A 510 17.54 3.60 21.59
N ARG A 511 18.58 4.01 20.86
CA ARG A 511 19.93 3.50 21.09
C ARG A 511 20.39 3.77 22.51
N ASP A 512 21.02 2.76 23.11
CA ASP A 512 21.56 2.84 24.47
C ASP A 512 20.50 3.18 25.55
N ALA A 513 19.19 3.13 25.22
CA ALA A 513 18.11 3.37 26.18
C ALA A 513 17.96 2.21 27.17
N ASP A 514 17.60 2.51 28.40
CA ASP A 514 17.28 1.54 29.44
C ASP A 514 15.74 1.30 29.48
N LEU A 515 15.28 0.20 28.91
CA LEU A 515 13.88 -0.21 28.79
C LEU A 515 13.56 -1.41 29.70
N ARG A 516 14.36 -1.66 30.73
CA ARG A 516 14.14 -2.79 31.63
C ARG A 516 12.76 -2.68 32.29
N ASP A 517 12.07 -3.84 32.32
CA ASP A 517 10.72 -3.95 32.89
C ASP A 517 9.66 -3.03 32.21
N ALA A 518 9.97 -2.39 31.09
CA ALA A 518 9.02 -1.55 30.35
C ALA A 518 7.89 -2.39 29.74
N ASP A 519 6.68 -1.82 29.70
CA ASP A 519 5.51 -2.43 29.09
C ASP A 519 5.34 -1.88 27.67
N LEU A 520 5.74 -2.68 26.67
CA LEU A 520 5.71 -2.38 25.24
C LEU A 520 4.64 -3.24 24.49
N ARG A 521 3.66 -3.79 25.21
CA ARG A 521 2.65 -4.64 24.60
C ARG A 521 1.90 -3.90 23.49
N ASP A 522 1.74 -4.60 22.35
CA ASP A 522 1.04 -4.09 21.17
C ASP A 522 1.61 -2.77 20.60
N ALA A 523 2.82 -2.34 21.03
CA ALA A 523 3.50 -1.16 20.51
C ALA A 523 3.99 -1.39 19.05
N ASP A 524 4.00 -0.31 18.25
CA ASP A 524 4.53 -0.32 16.88
C ASP A 524 5.93 0.29 16.85
N LEU A 525 6.96 -0.56 16.79
CA LEU A 525 8.39 -0.21 16.73
C LEU A 525 8.98 -0.51 15.34
N MET A 526 8.17 -0.56 14.28
CA MET A 526 8.65 -0.83 12.93
C MET A 526 9.76 0.15 12.54
N GLY A 527 10.93 -0.38 12.13
CA GLY A 527 12.08 0.42 11.72
C GLY A 527 12.75 1.22 12.84
N ALA A 528 12.36 1.04 14.11
CA ALA A 528 13.02 1.70 15.24
C ALA A 528 14.45 1.21 15.43
N ASN A 529 15.32 2.08 15.95
CA ASN A 529 16.69 1.74 16.30
C ASN A 529 16.82 1.51 17.82
N LEU A 530 16.92 0.24 18.20
CA LEU A 530 17.12 -0.23 19.57
C LEU A 530 18.53 -0.81 19.77
N SER A 531 19.48 -0.49 18.88
CA SER A 531 20.82 -1.07 19.02
C SER A 531 21.42 -0.71 20.35
N THR A 532 22.04 -1.70 21.00
CA THR A 532 22.69 -1.60 22.31
C THR A 532 21.76 -1.24 23.50
N SER A 533 20.43 -1.14 23.27
CA SER A 533 19.47 -0.87 24.36
C SER A 533 19.31 -2.05 25.33
N ASP A 534 18.87 -1.76 26.55
CA ASP A 534 18.58 -2.77 27.58
C ASP A 534 17.07 -2.98 27.74
N LEU A 535 16.55 -4.11 27.25
CA LEU A 535 15.17 -4.55 27.35
C LEU A 535 15.03 -5.79 28.27
N ASP A 536 15.94 -5.97 29.23
CA ASP A 536 15.84 -7.10 30.14
C ASP A 536 14.47 -7.12 30.82
N SER A 537 13.81 -8.28 30.79
CA SER A 537 12.48 -8.49 31.38
C SER A 537 11.35 -7.62 30.81
N ALA A 538 11.56 -6.86 29.75
CA ALA A 538 10.51 -6.06 29.09
C ALA A 538 9.37 -6.92 28.51
N ASP A 539 8.15 -6.38 28.50
CA ASP A 539 6.98 -7.03 27.90
C ASP A 539 6.70 -6.48 26.50
N LEU A 540 7.06 -7.23 25.47
CA LEU A 540 6.89 -6.91 24.06
C LEU A 540 5.78 -7.75 23.39
N MET A 541 4.87 -8.32 24.16
CA MET A 541 3.86 -9.23 23.66
C MET A 541 2.97 -8.53 22.60
N GLY A 542 2.88 -9.11 21.41
CA GLY A 542 2.10 -8.55 20.30
C GLY A 542 2.75 -7.36 19.57
N ALA A 543 3.87 -6.82 20.04
CA ALA A 543 4.53 -5.67 19.45
C ALA A 543 5.00 -5.92 18.00
N ASN A 544 5.11 -4.86 17.22
CA ASN A 544 5.63 -4.90 15.85
C ASN A 544 7.03 -4.27 15.78
N LEU A 545 8.06 -5.10 15.66
CA LEU A 545 9.47 -4.72 15.48
C LEU A 545 9.99 -5.07 14.09
N SER A 546 9.12 -5.17 13.09
CA SER A 546 9.57 -5.54 11.74
C SER A 546 10.57 -4.52 11.18
N GLY A 547 11.71 -5.02 10.69
CA GLY A 547 12.80 -4.19 10.19
C GLY A 547 13.50 -3.31 11.22
N ALA A 548 13.27 -3.49 12.51
CA ALA A 548 13.98 -2.76 13.57
C ALA A 548 15.44 -3.20 13.68
N ASP A 549 16.31 -2.30 14.15
CA ASP A 549 17.70 -2.57 14.48
C ASP A 549 17.82 -2.85 15.99
N LEU A 550 18.11 -4.10 16.36
CA LEU A 550 18.33 -4.56 17.74
C LEU A 550 19.77 -5.07 17.94
N MET A 551 20.71 -4.65 17.09
CA MET A 551 22.10 -5.13 17.17
C MET A 551 22.69 -4.91 18.57
N GLY A 552 23.15 -5.98 19.22
CA GLY A 552 23.74 -5.95 20.54
C GLY A 552 22.79 -5.62 21.70
N ALA A 553 21.49 -5.49 21.46
CA ALA A 553 20.50 -5.23 22.50
C ALA A 553 20.40 -6.40 23.50
N ASN A 554 19.96 -6.09 24.72
CA ASN A 554 19.72 -7.07 25.78
C ASN A 554 18.21 -7.31 25.95
N LEU A 555 17.71 -8.46 25.51
CA LEU A 555 16.32 -8.92 25.69
C LEU A 555 16.25 -10.16 26.61
N SER A 556 17.19 -10.32 27.52
CA SER A 556 17.19 -11.45 28.47
C SER A 556 15.88 -11.45 29.28
N GLY A 557 15.25 -12.60 29.42
CA GLY A 557 13.99 -12.72 30.16
C GLY A 557 12.77 -12.03 29.52
N ALA A 558 12.93 -11.26 28.44
CA ALA A 558 11.85 -10.53 27.81
C ALA A 558 10.70 -11.42 27.31
N ARG A 559 9.49 -10.87 27.30
CA ARG A 559 8.28 -11.54 26.81
C ARG A 559 7.96 -11.09 25.38
N LEU A 560 8.26 -11.94 24.40
CA LEU A 560 8.11 -11.67 22.97
C LEU A 560 7.00 -12.50 22.31
N VAL A 561 6.01 -12.95 23.09
CA VAL A 561 4.96 -13.84 22.57
C VAL A 561 4.13 -13.13 21.49
N GLY A 562 4.13 -13.70 20.27
CA GLY A 562 3.37 -13.15 19.15
C GLY A 562 3.96 -11.89 18.52
N THR A 563 5.12 -11.46 18.95
CA THR A 563 5.86 -10.29 18.42
C THR A 563 6.22 -10.50 16.95
N ASN A 564 6.21 -9.43 16.15
CA ASN A 564 6.68 -9.45 14.77
C ASN A 564 8.09 -8.86 14.68
N LEU A 565 9.09 -9.70 14.45
CA LEU A 565 10.52 -9.37 14.26
C LEU A 565 10.98 -9.69 12.82
N SER A 566 10.04 -9.79 11.87
CA SER A 566 10.40 -10.13 10.49
C SER A 566 11.37 -9.10 9.89
N GLY A 567 12.49 -9.60 9.34
CA GLY A 567 13.53 -8.76 8.73
C GLY A 567 14.31 -7.87 9.70
N ALA A 568 14.13 -8.00 11.01
CA ALA A 568 14.88 -7.24 12.02
C ALA A 568 16.35 -7.66 12.07
N ASP A 569 17.24 -6.74 12.48
CA ASP A 569 18.65 -7.05 12.77
C ASP A 569 18.82 -7.34 14.27
N LEU A 570 19.06 -8.60 14.58
CA LEU A 570 19.27 -9.16 15.92
C LEU A 570 20.71 -9.67 16.09
N THR A 571 21.67 -9.14 15.32
CA THR A 571 23.08 -9.54 15.42
C THR A 571 23.60 -9.30 16.83
N ASN A 572 24.25 -10.29 17.43
CA ASN A 572 24.80 -10.25 18.81
C ASN A 572 23.75 -9.93 19.89
N VAL A 573 22.46 -10.08 19.64
CA VAL A 573 21.40 -9.85 20.62
C VAL A 573 21.48 -10.86 21.77
N ARG A 574 21.17 -10.45 23.00
CA ARG A 574 21.02 -11.34 24.16
C ARG A 574 19.55 -11.67 24.37
N LEU A 575 19.17 -12.94 24.25
CA LEU A 575 17.81 -13.47 24.42
C LEU A 575 17.75 -14.60 25.46
N TRP A 576 18.62 -14.56 26.46
CA TRP A 576 18.71 -15.60 27.48
C TRP A 576 17.38 -15.79 28.22
N GLY A 577 16.82 -16.99 28.16
CA GLY A 577 15.56 -17.31 28.80
C GLY A 577 14.33 -16.55 28.29
N ALA A 578 14.47 -15.78 27.23
CA ALA A 578 13.38 -15.01 26.63
C ALA A 578 12.25 -15.92 26.12
N ASN A 579 11.03 -15.40 26.13
CA ASN A 579 9.86 -16.12 25.64
C ASN A 579 9.45 -15.62 24.24
N LEU A 580 9.90 -16.32 23.21
CA LEU A 580 9.64 -16.06 21.79
C LEU A 580 8.51 -16.93 21.22
N ALA A 581 7.62 -17.48 22.04
CA ALA A 581 6.57 -18.34 21.54
C ALA A 581 5.69 -17.62 20.51
N ARG A 582 5.47 -18.27 19.34
CA ARG A 582 4.67 -17.72 18.22
C ARG A 582 5.19 -16.40 17.66
N THR A 583 6.44 -16.05 17.89
CA THR A 583 7.12 -14.88 17.32
C THR A 583 7.35 -15.08 15.83
N ARG A 584 7.25 -14.01 15.04
CA ARG A 584 7.61 -14.02 13.61
C ARG A 584 9.03 -13.48 13.46
N LEU A 585 9.97 -14.33 13.04
CA LEU A 585 11.38 -14.02 12.80
C LEU A 585 11.79 -14.29 11.34
N TRP A 586 10.80 -14.34 10.44
CA TRP A 586 11.06 -14.61 9.02
C TRP A 586 12.06 -13.61 8.44
N GLY A 587 13.17 -14.14 7.86
CA GLY A 587 14.24 -13.35 7.26
C GLY A 587 15.04 -12.49 8.24
N ALA A 588 14.87 -12.64 9.56
CA ALA A 588 15.62 -11.89 10.57
C ALA A 588 17.09 -12.29 10.58
N ASN A 589 17.97 -11.36 10.98
CA ASN A 589 19.40 -11.60 11.14
C ASN A 589 19.75 -11.87 12.61
N LEU A 590 19.94 -13.13 12.98
CA LEU A 590 20.28 -13.62 14.33
C LEU A 590 21.72 -14.09 14.42
N ARG A 591 22.64 -13.58 13.61
CA ARG A 591 24.06 -13.97 13.66
C ARG A 591 24.63 -13.66 15.04
N ASP A 592 25.37 -14.65 15.55
CA ASP A 592 26.03 -14.56 16.84
C ASP A 592 25.08 -14.23 18.03
N ALA A 593 23.76 -14.44 17.86
CA ALA A 593 22.76 -14.20 18.89
C ALA A 593 22.83 -15.23 20.03
N HIS A 594 22.52 -14.81 21.24
CA HIS A 594 22.56 -15.63 22.45
C HIS A 594 21.15 -16.03 22.89
N LEU A 595 20.65 -17.21 22.51
CA LEU A 595 19.30 -17.72 22.79
C LEU A 595 19.27 -18.85 23.84
N VAL A 596 20.26 -18.89 24.72
CA VAL A 596 20.36 -19.97 25.74
C VAL A 596 19.09 -20.00 26.60
N GLY A 597 18.44 -21.18 26.64
CA GLY A 597 17.22 -21.41 27.41
C GLY A 597 15.97 -20.69 26.88
N ALA A 598 16.03 -20.08 25.70
CA ALA A 598 14.87 -19.39 25.09
C ALA A 598 13.73 -20.35 24.75
N LYS A 599 12.48 -19.85 24.82
CA LYS A 599 11.25 -20.59 24.47
C LYS A 599 10.80 -20.17 23.08
N LEU A 600 10.97 -21.04 22.08
CA LEU A 600 10.70 -20.78 20.67
C LEU A 600 9.49 -21.57 20.11
N HIS A 601 8.52 -21.95 20.94
CA HIS A 601 7.41 -22.79 20.50
C HIS A 601 6.57 -22.11 19.40
N GLY A 602 6.44 -22.75 18.24
CA GLY A 602 5.67 -22.25 17.11
C GLY A 602 6.21 -20.94 16.53
N THR A 603 7.48 -20.66 16.72
CA THR A 603 8.17 -19.49 16.15
C THR A 603 8.43 -19.73 14.65
N ASN A 604 8.25 -18.69 13.84
CA ASN A 604 8.63 -18.73 12.42
C ASN A 604 10.04 -18.14 12.24
N LEU A 605 11.01 -18.99 11.98
CA LEU A 605 12.42 -18.68 11.66
C LEU A 605 12.74 -18.87 10.17
N GLY A 606 11.73 -18.99 9.31
CA GLY A 606 11.92 -19.22 7.87
C GLY A 606 12.85 -18.18 7.26
N GLY A 607 13.90 -18.62 6.55
CA GLY A 607 14.91 -17.75 5.95
C GLY A 607 15.75 -16.92 6.93
N ALA A 608 15.67 -17.16 8.24
CA ALA A 608 16.47 -16.44 9.24
C ALA A 608 17.95 -16.85 9.17
N ARG A 609 18.86 -15.93 9.55
CA ARG A 609 20.30 -16.14 9.59
C ARG A 609 20.73 -16.37 11.04
N LEU A 610 20.99 -17.62 11.41
CA LEU A 610 21.39 -18.01 12.76
C LEU A 610 22.87 -18.41 12.85
N ALA A 611 23.67 -18.08 11.85
CA ALA A 611 25.07 -18.48 11.82
C ALA A 611 25.82 -17.96 13.06
N GLY A 612 26.46 -18.86 13.79
CA GLY A 612 27.15 -18.55 15.06
C GLY A 612 26.25 -18.38 16.27
N ALA A 613 24.92 -18.50 16.14
CA ALA A 613 24.00 -18.31 17.27
C ALA A 613 24.11 -19.46 18.30
N ASN A 614 23.90 -19.12 19.59
CA ASN A 614 23.87 -20.11 20.67
C ASN A 614 22.43 -20.34 21.17
N LEU A 615 21.86 -21.53 20.86
CA LEU A 615 20.54 -21.99 21.28
C LEU A 615 20.62 -23.07 22.37
N GLY A 616 21.68 -23.11 23.15
CA GLY A 616 21.87 -24.13 24.20
C GLY A 616 20.69 -24.19 25.15
N GLY A 617 20.06 -25.36 25.32
CA GLY A 617 18.89 -25.54 26.17
C GLY A 617 17.61 -24.87 25.68
N ALA A 618 17.54 -24.34 24.46
CA ALA A 618 16.35 -23.74 23.89
C ALA A 618 15.28 -24.78 23.58
N ARG A 619 13.99 -24.35 23.55
CA ARG A 619 12.84 -25.21 23.26
C ARG A 619 12.21 -24.82 21.90
N LEU A 620 12.39 -25.66 20.88
CA LEU A 620 12.02 -25.42 19.50
C LEU A 620 10.87 -26.33 19.02
N ALA A 621 9.79 -26.47 19.82
CA ALA A 621 8.65 -27.30 19.40
C ALA A 621 7.79 -26.58 18.36
N GLY A 622 7.56 -27.23 17.18
CA GLY A 622 6.74 -26.67 16.10
C GLY A 622 7.32 -25.39 15.48
N VAL A 623 8.64 -25.28 15.40
CA VAL A 623 9.36 -24.15 14.79
C VAL A 623 9.46 -24.36 13.28
N ASP A 624 9.14 -23.31 12.51
CA ASP A 624 9.45 -23.26 11.07
C ASP A 624 10.90 -22.79 10.90
N LEU A 625 11.76 -23.66 10.35
CA LEU A 625 13.17 -23.42 10.03
C LEU A 625 13.43 -23.44 8.51
N SER A 626 12.37 -23.37 7.69
CA SER A 626 12.50 -23.48 6.23
C SER A 626 13.42 -22.41 5.67
N GLY A 627 14.50 -22.83 4.99
CA GLY A 627 15.52 -21.92 4.44
C GLY A 627 16.37 -21.18 5.45
N ALA A 628 16.32 -21.54 6.74
CA ALA A 628 17.18 -20.94 7.76
C ALA A 628 18.64 -21.35 7.62
N ASP A 629 19.59 -20.47 8.00
CA ASP A 629 21.03 -20.73 8.03
C ASP A 629 21.48 -21.01 9.46
N LEU A 630 21.76 -22.28 9.78
CA LEU A 630 22.25 -22.77 11.07
C LEU A 630 23.76 -23.08 11.05
N ASN A 631 24.53 -22.57 10.11
CA ASN A 631 25.97 -22.80 10.09
C ASN A 631 26.63 -22.31 11.40
N HIS A 632 27.51 -23.13 11.98
CA HIS A 632 28.18 -22.82 13.25
C HIS A 632 27.25 -22.57 14.47
N THR A 633 25.96 -22.94 14.37
CA THR A 633 24.98 -22.76 15.44
C THR A 633 25.20 -23.81 16.55
N GLU A 634 25.08 -23.40 17.80
CA GLU A 634 25.14 -24.30 18.96
C GLU A 634 23.75 -24.67 19.46
N LEU A 635 23.39 -25.95 19.42
CA LEU A 635 22.08 -26.48 19.85
C LEU A 635 22.24 -27.48 21.03
N THR A 636 23.29 -27.34 21.81
CA THR A 636 23.58 -28.21 22.95
C THR A 636 22.43 -28.25 23.95
N ASN A 637 21.92 -29.42 24.32
CA ASN A 637 20.79 -29.63 25.22
C ASN A 637 19.47 -28.97 24.77
N SER A 638 19.33 -28.59 23.51
CA SER A 638 18.06 -28.05 22.98
C SER A 638 17.02 -29.14 22.77
N ILE A 639 15.75 -28.76 22.69
CA ILE A 639 14.62 -29.68 22.43
C ILE A 639 13.95 -29.23 21.12
N ILE A 640 14.05 -30.05 20.09
CA ILE A 640 13.50 -29.80 18.75
C ILE A 640 12.42 -30.86 18.49
N ILE A 641 11.16 -30.46 18.33
CA ILE A 641 10.03 -31.36 18.11
C ILE A 641 9.21 -30.84 16.94
N ASN A 642 8.95 -31.70 15.96
CA ASN A 642 8.19 -31.42 14.74
C ASN A 642 8.62 -30.08 14.08
N PRO A 643 9.90 -29.90 13.72
CA PRO A 643 10.33 -28.72 12.99
C PRO A 643 9.88 -28.81 11.52
N ASP A 644 9.52 -27.66 10.94
CA ASP A 644 9.48 -27.51 9.48
C ASP A 644 10.86 -27.02 9.02
N TYR A 645 11.52 -27.79 8.14
CA TYR A 645 12.95 -27.56 7.80
C TYR A 645 13.26 -27.66 6.31
N GLU A 646 12.29 -27.45 5.44
CA GLU A 646 12.58 -27.40 4.00
C GLU A 646 13.67 -26.36 3.69
N LEU A 647 14.69 -26.77 2.91
CA LEU A 647 15.83 -25.93 2.52
C LEU A 647 16.71 -25.43 3.70
N LEU A 648 16.70 -26.11 4.83
CA LEU A 648 17.56 -25.79 5.97
C LEU A 648 19.06 -25.90 5.59
N THR A 649 19.88 -24.92 5.97
CA THR A 649 21.33 -24.93 5.76
C THR A 649 22.06 -25.22 7.05
N ILE A 650 22.78 -26.37 7.09
CA ILE A 650 23.65 -26.79 8.20
C ILE A 650 25.03 -27.18 7.68
N ASN A 651 26.05 -27.11 8.51
CA ASN A 651 27.39 -27.59 8.20
C ASN A 651 27.98 -28.42 9.34
N SER A 652 29.19 -28.98 9.12
CA SER A 652 29.91 -29.82 10.13
C SER A 652 30.25 -29.06 11.43
N SER A 653 30.13 -27.77 11.48
CA SER A 653 30.38 -26.95 12.67
C SER A 653 29.10 -26.64 13.46
N THR A 654 27.93 -27.10 12.99
CA THR A 654 26.67 -27.01 13.78
C THR A 654 26.72 -28.08 14.88
N VAL A 655 26.53 -27.68 16.13
CA VAL A 655 26.73 -28.53 17.31
C VAL A 655 25.37 -28.95 17.91
N PHE A 656 25.11 -30.26 17.92
CA PHE A 656 23.89 -30.88 18.45
C PHE A 656 24.08 -31.68 19.75
N ASN A 657 25.13 -31.46 20.52
CA ASN A 657 25.43 -32.24 21.71
C ASN A 657 24.23 -32.35 22.68
N ASN A 658 23.78 -33.59 22.95
CA ASN A 658 22.61 -33.87 23.80
C ASN A 658 21.31 -33.14 23.36
N ALA A 659 21.20 -32.67 22.13
CA ALA A 659 19.93 -32.16 21.63
C ALA A 659 18.94 -33.32 21.53
N THR A 660 17.70 -33.10 21.99
CA THR A 660 16.59 -34.02 21.77
C THR A 660 15.86 -33.62 20.49
N ILE A 661 15.94 -34.51 19.49
CA ILE A 661 15.29 -34.29 18.20
C ILE A 661 14.23 -35.38 18.05
N ASP A 662 12.97 -35.03 18.04
CA ASP A 662 11.84 -35.93 17.86
C ASP A 662 11.29 -35.78 16.44
N ASP A 663 12.10 -36.19 15.47
CA ASP A 663 11.75 -36.28 14.06
C ASP A 663 12.56 -37.40 13.40
N PRO A 664 11.90 -38.41 12.77
CA PRO A 664 12.58 -39.56 12.15
C PRO A 664 13.42 -39.24 10.91
N GLN A 665 13.38 -37.99 10.41
CA GLN A 665 14.14 -37.56 9.23
C GLN A 665 15.35 -36.68 9.55
N PHE A 666 15.54 -36.26 10.79
CA PHE A 666 16.67 -35.43 11.23
C PHE A 666 17.92 -36.22 11.59
#